data_00481650a2f409a494f82c2e02844c3a
#
_entry.id   00481650a2f409a494f82c2e02844c3a
#
_cell.length_a   1.000
_cell.length_b   1.000
_cell.length_c   1.000
_cell.angle_alpha   90.00
_cell.angle_beta   90.00
_cell.angle_gamma   90.00
#
_symmetry.space_group_name_H-M   'P 1'
#
loop_
_entity.id
_entity.type
_entity.pdbx_description
1 polymer ?
#
loop_
_entity_poly.entity_id
_entity_poly.type
_entity_poly.pdbx_seq_one_letter_code
_entity_poly.pdbx_strand_id
1 'polypeptide(L)'
;AHQNFFFHWRRWLEESVRTPQGTELAFFPADTRIPDHTIWNHMAVASALQGCRDEARNIRVSFLTFQLGPVQEFIAQARSTRDLWCGSYLLSWLTGSAIKAITDELGPDHIVFPALRAQGIFDALHQKLYGKIQYGGDPLWHRLYTDGTFEERVDSAHRLLSPTLPNRFFALVPQGREAEFAGKAEAALKAELHRISECCWSAFHRLAAAAAEKPADYWTAMKQRWDRQVMLFPQTAWAAVPLEKIGEWQETYGRLSTLMAARRNTRNFNQFNTDSSQRMARKDVLSGKEEEIGGKDIWQSLSAAKKGVFEGEGPYGAISIIKRLWCRTETDGGLLAQLNIEENTLRKALRMESMQTIACQNGDGTKKRDEEGEPLPNNPYVAVIALDGDQIGKWLGGNNMPFEREQVADGLKDCVKGRRRLTPSYHSQFSEALANFATHLVRRVVQEYSGLMVYAGGDDVLAVVPSDKALDCAADLRSLFRGEVGTLSRSQPQYHLRIMQDGFVLAEEADEKYPLIVPGPAMDVSCGIAVGHFKYPLQALVRDAQRAEKRAKSHYARNRDGTYQGGAFALSLIKRSGEVIEWGARWNQKALAVYRDFTKKTAEKKFSNRFPYALAGLLEPYRLAEEPTVEDIREIIAVEFEHIRRQQAQEKGAAVEAALDYLAELDSDHLADFQNLFLASAFMNNRQRGDHGHE
;
A
#
# COMPACT_ATOMS: atom_id res chain seq x y z
N ALA A 1 -29.44 21.54 1.18
CA ALA A 1 -28.49 21.48 2.30
C ALA A 1 -27.42 20.42 2.04
N HIS A 2 -27.79 19.14 1.85
CA HIS A 2 -26.86 18.02 1.67
C HIS A 2 -25.86 18.20 0.50
N GLN A 3 -26.34 18.58 -0.70
CA GLN A 3 -25.47 18.84 -1.85
C GLN A 3 -24.47 19.97 -1.59
N ASN A 4 -24.92 21.06 -0.96
CA ASN A 4 -24.06 22.20 -0.61
C ASN A 4 -22.99 21.79 0.40
N PHE A 5 -23.34 20.95 1.39
CA PHE A 5 -22.39 20.46 2.37
C PHE A 5 -21.28 19.62 1.70
N PHE A 6 -21.64 18.64 0.86
CA PHE A 6 -20.68 17.85 0.12
C PHE A 6 -19.80 18.68 -0.83
N PHE A 7 -20.39 19.68 -1.50
CA PHE A 7 -19.66 20.61 -2.35
C PHE A 7 -18.58 21.35 -1.57
N HIS A 8 -18.97 22.04 -0.49
CA HIS A 8 -18.04 22.84 0.32
C HIS A 8 -16.98 21.94 0.97
N TRP A 9 -17.38 20.80 1.53
CA TRP A 9 -16.44 19.86 2.12
C TRP A 9 -15.40 19.37 1.12
N ARG A 10 -15.82 19.07 -0.14
CA ARG A 10 -14.93 18.52 -1.14
C ARG A 10 -14.03 19.56 -1.80
N ARG A 11 -14.52 20.76 -2.00
CA ARG A 11 -13.85 21.81 -2.81
C ARG A 11 -13.29 22.98 -2.02
N TRP A 12 -13.71 23.20 -0.80
CA TRP A 12 -13.37 24.43 -0.09
C TRP A 12 -11.87 24.68 0.04
N LEU A 13 -11.09 23.66 0.47
CA LEU A 13 -9.65 23.80 0.59
C LEU A 13 -9.01 24.12 -0.77
N GLU A 14 -9.39 23.37 -1.81
CA GLU A 14 -8.86 23.54 -3.16
C GLU A 14 -9.18 24.93 -3.72
N GLU A 15 -10.40 25.44 -3.52
CA GLU A 15 -10.79 26.79 -3.93
C GLU A 15 -10.02 27.88 -3.17
N SER A 16 -9.80 27.70 -1.88
CA SER A 16 -9.06 28.65 -1.05
C SER A 16 -7.59 28.74 -1.47
N VAL A 17 -7.01 27.66 -1.95
CA VAL A 17 -5.60 27.55 -2.35
C VAL A 17 -5.34 28.09 -3.77
N ARG A 18 -6.36 28.26 -4.61
CA ARG A 18 -6.22 28.79 -5.99
C ARG A 18 -5.78 30.26 -6.07
N THR A 19 -5.88 31.01 -4.99
CA THR A 19 -5.34 32.38 -4.95
C THR A 19 -3.82 32.38 -4.85
N PRO A 20 -3.12 33.41 -5.33
CA PRO A 20 -1.65 33.48 -5.23
C PRO A 20 -1.09 33.32 -3.81
N GLN A 21 -1.84 33.76 -2.80
CA GLN A 21 -1.51 33.59 -1.37
C GLN A 21 -2.07 32.30 -0.77
N GLY A 22 -2.88 31.55 -1.51
CA GLY A 22 -3.72 30.49 -0.99
C GLY A 22 -2.97 29.19 -0.63
N THR A 23 -1.80 28.93 -1.22
CA THR A 23 -1.01 27.73 -0.91
C THR A 23 -0.64 27.67 0.57
N GLU A 24 -0.33 28.84 1.18
CA GLU A 24 -0.02 28.95 2.61
C GLU A 24 -1.26 28.73 3.48
N LEU A 25 -2.45 29.12 2.98
CA LEU A 25 -3.71 28.92 3.71
C LEU A 25 -4.03 27.44 3.95
N ALA A 26 -3.59 26.55 3.09
CA ALA A 26 -3.78 25.12 3.29
C ALA A 26 -3.12 24.60 4.57
N PHE A 27 -2.02 25.23 4.97
CA PHE A 27 -1.25 24.87 6.17
C PHE A 27 -1.58 25.75 7.38
N PHE A 28 -2.57 26.65 7.26
CA PHE A 28 -2.88 27.61 8.30
C PHE A 28 -3.27 26.89 9.61
N PRO A 29 -2.53 27.08 10.71
CA PRO A 29 -2.80 26.39 11.96
C PRO A 29 -4.08 26.91 12.60
N ALA A 30 -4.84 26.02 13.22
CA ALA A 30 -6.03 26.39 13.99
C ALA A 30 -5.69 27.20 15.24
N ASP A 31 -4.55 26.94 15.86
CA ASP A 31 -4.02 27.68 17.00
C ASP A 31 -2.51 27.93 16.81
N THR A 32 -2.14 29.21 16.73
CA THR A 32 -0.73 29.62 16.57
C THR A 32 0.13 29.34 17.81
N ARG A 33 -0.48 29.09 18.96
CA ARG A 33 0.22 28.72 20.21
C ARG A 33 0.65 27.26 20.22
N ILE A 34 -0.18 26.38 19.60
CA ILE A 34 0.07 24.93 19.45
C ILE A 34 -0.29 24.55 18.01
N PRO A 35 0.58 24.81 17.03
CA PRO A 35 0.27 24.67 15.61
C PRO A 35 0.38 23.21 15.13
N ASP A 36 -0.37 22.30 15.74
CA ASP A 36 -0.31 20.87 15.54
C ASP A 36 -1.37 20.30 14.58
N HIS A 37 -2.31 21.16 14.16
CA HIS A 37 -3.33 20.83 13.17
C HIS A 37 -3.80 22.09 12.44
N THR A 38 -4.31 21.88 11.24
CA THR A 38 -4.84 22.97 10.42
C THR A 38 -6.22 23.40 10.87
N ILE A 39 -6.59 24.65 10.52
CA ILE A 39 -7.96 25.16 10.74
C ILE A 39 -9.00 24.26 10.04
N TRP A 40 -8.64 23.64 8.91
CA TRP A 40 -9.52 22.77 8.14
C TRP A 40 -9.91 21.50 8.92
N ASN A 41 -8.94 20.86 9.56
CA ASN A 41 -9.18 19.70 10.42
C ASN A 41 -9.93 20.08 11.70
N HIS A 42 -9.63 21.25 12.26
CA HIS A 42 -10.38 21.78 13.39
C HIS A 42 -11.86 21.96 13.04
N MET A 43 -12.14 22.60 11.91
CA MET A 43 -13.52 22.85 11.45
C MET A 43 -14.26 21.55 11.13
N ALA A 44 -13.59 20.57 10.52
CA ALA A 44 -14.19 19.27 10.23
C ALA A 44 -14.61 18.55 11.52
N VAL A 45 -13.75 18.50 12.52
CA VAL A 45 -14.07 17.89 13.82
C VAL A 45 -15.19 18.65 14.53
N ALA A 46 -15.16 19.99 14.51
CA ALA A 46 -16.22 20.82 15.10
C ALA A 46 -17.57 20.55 14.42
N SER A 47 -17.59 20.39 13.10
CA SER A 47 -18.78 20.05 12.32
C SER A 47 -19.31 18.66 12.71
N ALA A 48 -18.46 17.64 12.77
CA ALA A 48 -18.85 16.30 13.17
C ALA A 48 -19.43 16.25 14.60
N LEU A 49 -18.80 16.95 15.55
CA LEU A 49 -19.32 17.05 16.92
C LEU A 49 -20.67 17.77 16.96
N GLN A 50 -20.86 18.79 16.11
CA GLN A 50 -22.14 19.46 15.96
C GLN A 50 -23.25 18.54 15.45
N GLY A 51 -22.92 17.62 14.52
CA GLY A 51 -23.81 16.58 14.02
C GLY A 51 -24.23 15.55 15.07
N CYS A 52 -23.50 15.45 16.19
CA CYS A 52 -23.79 14.56 17.31
C CYS A 52 -24.56 15.24 18.47
N ARG A 53 -25.23 16.37 18.23
CA ARG A 53 -26.07 17.00 19.27
C ARG A 53 -27.38 16.27 19.49
N ASP A 54 -27.76 16.15 20.76
CA ASP A 54 -29.09 15.70 21.16
C ASP A 54 -30.14 16.81 21.04
N GLU A 55 -31.41 16.50 21.31
CA GLU A 55 -32.52 17.45 21.29
C GLU A 55 -32.32 18.64 22.27
N ALA A 56 -31.61 18.40 23.36
CA ALA A 56 -31.24 19.41 24.36
C ALA A 56 -30.00 20.23 23.95
N ARG A 57 -29.48 20.01 22.73
CA ARG A 57 -28.27 20.62 22.16
C ARG A 57 -26.97 20.26 22.86
N ASN A 58 -26.94 19.21 23.70
CA ASN A 58 -25.69 18.70 24.25
C ASN A 58 -24.97 17.84 23.21
N ILE A 59 -23.65 17.93 23.17
CA ILE A 59 -22.83 17.05 22.35
C ILE A 59 -22.82 15.66 23.00
N ARG A 60 -23.39 14.67 22.31
CA ARG A 60 -23.46 13.25 22.71
C ARG A 60 -22.88 12.40 21.59
N VAL A 61 -21.60 12.09 21.71
CA VAL A 61 -20.87 11.39 20.66
C VAL A 61 -20.33 10.06 21.15
N SER A 62 -20.34 9.05 20.29
CA SER A 62 -19.67 7.78 20.47
C SER A 62 -18.64 7.56 19.37
N PHE A 63 -17.55 6.92 19.73
CA PHE A 63 -16.54 6.42 18.82
C PHE A 63 -16.99 5.09 18.25
N LEU A 64 -17.03 4.96 16.94
CA LEU A 64 -17.33 3.74 16.23
C LEU A 64 -16.14 3.33 15.34
N THR A 65 -15.64 2.13 15.52
CA THR A 65 -14.69 1.53 14.55
C THR A 65 -15.33 0.34 13.87
N PHE A 66 -15.08 0.21 12.57
CA PHE A 66 -15.55 -0.89 11.75
C PHE A 66 -14.38 -1.46 10.96
N GLN A 67 -14.33 -2.77 10.76
CA GLN A 67 -13.28 -3.46 10.02
C GLN A 67 -13.85 -4.57 9.16
N LEU A 68 -13.34 -4.66 7.93
CA LEU A 68 -13.58 -5.74 6.98
C LEU A 68 -12.36 -6.69 6.94
N GLY A 69 -12.61 -7.99 6.87
CA GLY A 69 -11.63 -9.05 6.60
C GLY A 69 -12.22 -10.14 5.70
N PRO A 70 -11.41 -11.11 5.28
CA PRO A 70 -9.94 -11.19 5.38
C PRO A 70 -9.24 -10.22 4.44
N VAL A 71 -7.99 -9.80 4.70
CA VAL A 71 -7.29 -8.80 3.88
C VAL A 71 -6.04 -9.38 3.23
N GLN A 72 -4.95 -9.51 3.98
CA GLN A 72 -3.64 -9.87 3.42
C GLN A 72 -3.68 -11.22 2.70
N GLU A 73 -4.31 -12.23 3.30
CA GLU A 73 -4.46 -13.54 2.68
C GLU A 73 -5.27 -13.46 1.37
N PHE A 74 -6.38 -12.70 1.37
CA PHE A 74 -7.22 -12.54 0.19
C PHE A 74 -6.51 -11.80 -0.94
N ILE A 75 -5.79 -10.70 -0.65
CA ILE A 75 -5.01 -9.96 -1.64
C ILE A 75 -3.95 -10.89 -2.24
N ALA A 76 -3.18 -11.60 -1.40
CA ALA A 76 -2.11 -12.49 -1.83
C ALA A 76 -2.59 -13.68 -2.69
N GLN A 77 -3.85 -14.11 -2.58
CA GLN A 77 -4.44 -15.16 -3.41
C GLN A 77 -4.62 -14.70 -4.87
N ALA A 78 -3.54 -14.57 -5.61
CA ALA A 78 -3.51 -14.03 -6.98
C ALA A 78 -2.51 -14.82 -7.85
N ARG A 79 -2.83 -15.04 -9.12
CA ARG A 79 -1.91 -15.56 -10.13
C ARG A 79 -1.37 -14.48 -11.04
N SER A 80 -2.13 -13.43 -11.25
CA SER A 80 -1.77 -12.29 -12.09
C SER A 80 -1.72 -11.00 -11.29
N THR A 81 -1.04 -10.01 -11.81
CA THR A 81 -1.01 -8.64 -11.27
C THR A 81 -2.43 -8.04 -11.20
N ARG A 82 -3.28 -8.35 -12.19
CA ARG A 82 -4.69 -7.94 -12.19
C ARG A 82 -5.47 -8.57 -11.04
N ASP A 83 -5.30 -9.87 -10.78
CA ASP A 83 -5.95 -10.53 -9.64
C ASP A 83 -5.53 -9.88 -8.32
N LEU A 84 -4.24 -9.54 -8.21
CA LEU A 84 -3.66 -8.93 -7.02
C LEU A 84 -4.26 -7.54 -6.76
N TRP A 85 -4.25 -6.68 -7.80
CA TRP A 85 -4.84 -5.35 -7.73
C TRP A 85 -6.37 -5.39 -7.51
N CYS A 86 -7.11 -6.21 -8.27
CA CYS A 86 -8.56 -6.30 -8.14
C CYS A 86 -8.99 -6.80 -6.76
N GLY A 87 -8.18 -7.67 -6.12
CA GLY A 87 -8.44 -8.09 -4.74
C GLY A 87 -8.36 -6.93 -3.75
N SER A 88 -7.33 -6.10 -3.83
CA SER A 88 -7.20 -4.94 -2.96
C SER A 88 -8.26 -3.86 -3.26
N TYR A 89 -8.53 -3.63 -4.54
CA TYR A 89 -9.55 -2.67 -4.97
C TYR A 89 -10.95 -3.06 -4.50
N LEU A 90 -11.31 -4.36 -4.59
CA LEU A 90 -12.59 -4.88 -4.10
C LEU A 90 -12.77 -4.62 -2.59
N LEU A 91 -11.75 -4.88 -1.78
CA LEU A 91 -11.82 -4.61 -0.34
C LEU A 91 -11.97 -3.11 -0.05
N SER A 92 -11.19 -2.26 -0.73
CA SER A 92 -11.30 -0.81 -0.59
C SER A 92 -12.68 -0.29 -1.04
N TRP A 93 -13.24 -0.84 -2.13
CA TRP A 93 -14.58 -0.49 -2.62
C TRP A 93 -15.67 -0.87 -1.64
N LEU A 94 -15.60 -2.07 -1.08
CA LEU A 94 -16.58 -2.55 -0.08
C LEU A 94 -16.49 -1.74 1.22
N THR A 95 -15.27 -1.40 1.67
CA THR A 95 -15.09 -0.50 2.81
C THR A 95 -15.61 0.90 2.52
N GLY A 96 -15.37 1.41 1.31
CA GLY A 96 -15.95 2.68 0.84
C GLY A 96 -17.47 2.68 0.85
N SER A 97 -18.11 1.57 0.46
CA SER A 97 -19.58 1.41 0.51
C SER A 97 -20.13 1.42 1.94
N ALA A 98 -19.41 0.82 2.89
CA ALA A 98 -19.74 0.92 4.31
C ALA A 98 -19.60 2.35 4.86
N ILE A 99 -18.52 3.04 4.50
CA ILE A 99 -18.30 4.46 4.83
C ILE A 99 -19.42 5.34 4.26
N LYS A 100 -19.77 5.11 2.99
CA LYS A 100 -20.83 5.87 2.29
C LYS A 100 -22.16 5.83 3.03
N ALA A 101 -22.55 4.68 3.59
CA ALA A 101 -23.79 4.55 4.35
C ALA A 101 -23.85 5.46 5.60
N ILE A 102 -22.71 5.74 6.20
CA ILE A 102 -22.60 6.67 7.32
C ILE A 102 -22.56 8.12 6.81
N THR A 103 -21.74 8.39 5.81
CA THR A 103 -21.50 9.75 5.31
C THR A 103 -22.69 10.35 4.57
N ASP A 104 -23.52 9.53 3.93
CA ASP A 104 -24.76 9.99 3.28
C ASP A 104 -25.77 10.54 4.30
N GLU A 105 -25.72 10.12 5.56
CA GLU A 105 -26.62 10.60 6.61
C GLU A 105 -25.99 11.65 7.51
N LEU A 106 -24.74 11.41 7.96
CA LEU A 106 -24.09 12.28 8.93
C LEU A 106 -23.18 13.33 8.30
N GLY A 107 -22.56 13.01 7.14
CA GLY A 107 -21.53 13.82 6.48
C GLY A 107 -20.16 13.14 6.51
N PRO A 108 -19.29 13.47 5.52
CA PRO A 108 -17.96 12.88 5.41
C PRO A 108 -16.98 13.32 6.52
N ASP A 109 -17.22 14.42 7.19
CA ASP A 109 -16.48 14.94 8.34
C ASP A 109 -16.63 14.06 9.59
N HIS A 110 -17.66 13.22 9.67
CA HIS A 110 -17.82 12.22 10.72
C HIS A 110 -16.81 11.07 10.66
N ILE A 111 -16.13 10.87 9.53
CA ILE A 111 -15.06 9.88 9.40
C ILE A 111 -13.71 10.52 9.75
N VAL A 112 -13.17 10.16 10.90
CA VAL A 112 -11.86 10.66 11.36
C VAL A 112 -10.72 9.91 10.71
N PHE A 113 -10.88 8.59 10.50
CA PHE A 113 -9.91 7.73 9.80
C PHE A 113 -10.64 6.74 8.89
N PRO A 114 -10.20 6.59 7.64
CA PRO A 114 -9.23 7.41 6.92
C PRO A 114 -9.81 8.79 6.57
N ALA A 115 -8.96 9.77 6.29
CA ALA A 115 -9.41 11.02 5.69
C ALA A 115 -9.93 10.76 4.28
N LEU A 116 -11.10 11.32 3.94
CA LEU A 116 -11.85 10.97 2.72
C LEU A 116 -11.67 11.96 1.57
N ARG A 117 -11.13 13.16 1.84
CA ARG A 117 -10.98 14.19 0.80
C ARG A 117 -10.01 13.71 -0.28
N ALA A 118 -10.41 13.86 -1.54
CA ALA A 118 -9.66 13.42 -2.72
C ALA A 118 -9.41 11.90 -2.84
N GLN A 119 -10.10 11.08 -2.05
CA GLN A 119 -10.08 9.62 -2.20
C GLN A 119 -10.89 9.21 -3.42
N GLY A 120 -10.22 8.68 -4.46
CA GLY A 120 -10.87 8.36 -5.74
C GLY A 120 -12.03 7.36 -5.62
N ILE A 121 -11.91 6.34 -4.77
CA ILE A 121 -12.99 5.37 -4.52
C ILE A 121 -14.19 6.04 -3.84
N PHE A 122 -13.95 6.92 -2.88
CA PHE A 122 -15.03 7.66 -2.21
C PHE A 122 -15.76 8.59 -3.20
N ASP A 123 -15.00 9.30 -4.02
CA ASP A 123 -15.54 10.15 -5.08
C ASP A 123 -16.34 9.32 -6.12
N ALA A 124 -15.82 8.14 -6.53
CA ALA A 124 -16.49 7.22 -7.44
C ALA A 124 -17.85 6.73 -6.90
N LEU A 125 -17.91 6.38 -5.63
CA LEU A 125 -19.15 5.99 -4.96
C LEU A 125 -20.17 7.14 -4.86
N HIS A 126 -19.72 8.40 -4.91
CA HIS A 126 -20.54 9.60 -4.91
C HIS A 126 -20.72 10.23 -6.31
N GLN A 127 -20.31 9.55 -7.38
CA GLN A 127 -20.42 10.05 -8.77
C GLN A 127 -21.80 10.65 -9.10
N LYS A 128 -22.86 9.93 -8.74
CA LYS A 128 -24.25 10.41 -8.99
C LYS A 128 -24.59 11.68 -8.21
N LEU A 129 -24.05 11.86 -7.03
CA LEU A 129 -24.23 13.07 -6.22
C LEU A 129 -23.47 14.24 -6.84
N TYR A 130 -22.19 14.03 -7.16
CA TYR A 130 -21.33 15.05 -7.77
C TYR A 130 -21.79 15.44 -9.19
N GLY A 131 -22.41 14.52 -9.93
CA GLY A 131 -23.06 14.83 -11.21
C GLY A 131 -24.28 15.76 -11.12
N LYS A 132 -24.90 15.86 -9.93
CA LYS A 132 -26.04 16.78 -9.68
C LYS A 132 -25.61 18.14 -9.12
N ILE A 133 -24.41 18.25 -8.59
CA ILE A 133 -23.88 19.50 -8.04
C ILE A 133 -23.31 20.33 -9.18
N GLN A 134 -23.82 21.55 -9.38
CA GLN A 134 -23.33 22.46 -10.41
C GLN A 134 -22.22 23.34 -9.86
N TYR A 135 -21.12 23.47 -10.59
CA TYR A 135 -20.00 24.32 -10.26
C TYR A 135 -19.41 24.98 -11.51
N GLY A 136 -19.50 26.30 -11.57
CA GLY A 136 -19.00 27.06 -12.71
C GLY A 136 -19.66 26.72 -14.05
N GLY A 137 -20.93 26.25 -14.04
CA GLY A 137 -21.69 25.87 -15.23
C GLY A 137 -21.62 24.39 -15.60
N ASP A 138 -20.71 23.61 -14.97
CA ASP A 138 -20.56 22.19 -15.23
C ASP A 138 -20.88 21.35 -13.99
N PRO A 139 -21.23 20.07 -14.15
CA PRO A 139 -21.29 19.15 -13.03
C PRO A 139 -19.94 19.06 -12.29
N LEU A 140 -19.97 19.04 -10.95
CA LEU A 140 -18.76 18.89 -10.14
C LEU A 140 -17.93 17.65 -10.52
N TRP A 141 -18.60 16.55 -10.88
CA TRP A 141 -17.95 15.34 -11.36
C TRP A 141 -17.00 15.58 -12.55
N HIS A 142 -17.44 16.37 -13.54
CA HIS A 142 -16.65 16.69 -14.73
C HIS A 142 -15.47 17.63 -14.43
N ARG A 143 -15.55 18.38 -13.30
CA ARG A 143 -14.43 19.21 -12.82
C ARG A 143 -13.40 18.40 -12.06
N LEU A 144 -13.80 17.32 -11.38
CA LEU A 144 -12.91 16.45 -10.64
C LEU A 144 -12.27 15.37 -11.54
N TYR A 145 -13.05 14.87 -12.49
CA TYR A 145 -12.67 13.74 -13.36
C TYR A 145 -13.11 14.01 -14.78
N THR A 146 -12.15 14.40 -15.61
CA THR A 146 -12.41 14.76 -17.01
C THR A 146 -12.47 13.52 -17.91
N ASP A 147 -13.29 13.57 -18.95
CA ASP A 147 -13.38 12.63 -20.06
C ASP A 147 -12.81 13.23 -21.37
N GLY A 148 -12.00 14.28 -21.29
CA GLY A 148 -11.38 15.00 -22.39
C GLY A 148 -10.40 14.19 -23.23
N THR A 149 -9.13 14.62 -23.30
CA THR A 149 -8.08 13.89 -24.05
C THR A 149 -7.80 12.50 -23.45
N PHE A 150 -7.09 11.65 -24.21
CA PHE A 150 -6.75 10.31 -23.72
C PHE A 150 -5.88 10.37 -22.43
N GLU A 151 -4.90 11.28 -22.38
CA GLU A 151 -4.05 11.49 -21.22
C GLU A 151 -4.82 11.95 -19.99
N GLU A 152 -5.76 12.88 -20.14
CA GLU A 152 -6.64 13.34 -19.07
C GLU A 152 -7.54 12.21 -18.54
N ARG A 153 -8.09 11.37 -19.45
CA ARG A 153 -8.84 10.17 -19.06
C ARG A 153 -7.97 9.17 -18.29
N VAL A 154 -6.73 8.98 -18.71
CA VAL A 154 -5.77 8.10 -18.02
C VAL A 154 -5.50 8.62 -16.61
N ASP A 155 -5.29 9.92 -16.42
CA ASP A 155 -5.06 10.49 -15.09
C ASP A 155 -6.30 10.40 -14.20
N SER A 156 -7.49 10.72 -14.74
CA SER A 156 -8.76 10.57 -14.04
C SER A 156 -9.01 9.11 -13.63
N ALA A 157 -8.82 8.16 -14.55
CA ALA A 157 -8.94 6.73 -14.27
C ALA A 157 -7.93 6.28 -13.20
N HIS A 158 -6.73 6.80 -13.23
CA HIS A 158 -5.69 6.49 -12.26
C HIS A 158 -6.11 6.85 -10.84
N ARG A 159 -6.64 8.05 -10.63
CA ARG A 159 -7.14 8.49 -9.32
C ARG A 159 -8.32 7.64 -8.85
N LEU A 160 -9.28 7.36 -9.75
CA LEU A 160 -10.47 6.54 -9.43
C LEU A 160 -10.13 5.08 -9.13
N LEU A 161 -9.11 4.52 -9.78
CA LEU A 161 -8.75 3.10 -9.69
C LEU A 161 -7.63 2.81 -8.67
N SER A 162 -7.18 3.80 -7.93
CA SER A 162 -6.18 3.61 -6.86
C SER A 162 -6.83 3.08 -5.59
N PRO A 163 -6.48 1.88 -5.10
CA PRO A 163 -7.02 1.31 -3.87
C PRO A 163 -6.33 1.93 -2.65
N THR A 164 -6.83 3.07 -2.19
CA THR A 164 -6.25 3.87 -1.12
C THR A 164 -7.08 3.91 0.16
N LEU A 165 -8.26 3.28 0.17
CA LEU A 165 -9.05 3.13 1.39
C LEU A 165 -8.64 1.87 2.16
N PRO A 166 -8.24 1.99 3.44
CA PRO A 166 -7.93 0.85 4.28
C PRO A 166 -9.20 0.05 4.60
N ASN A 167 -9.01 -1.19 5.03
CA ASN A 167 -10.11 -2.09 5.41
C ASN A 167 -10.75 -1.78 6.78
N ARG A 168 -10.35 -0.68 7.40
CA ARG A 168 -10.83 -0.22 8.71
C ARG A 168 -11.11 1.27 8.65
N PHE A 169 -12.18 1.69 9.33
CA PHE A 169 -12.43 3.11 9.56
C PHE A 169 -12.80 3.41 11.02
N PHE A 170 -12.65 4.68 11.40
CA PHE A 170 -13.04 5.24 12.68
C PHE A 170 -13.95 6.46 12.44
N ALA A 171 -15.13 6.43 13.04
CA ALA A 171 -16.17 7.43 12.87
C ALA A 171 -16.68 7.98 14.21
N LEU A 172 -17.17 9.22 14.18
CA LEU A 172 -17.94 9.85 15.25
C LEU A 172 -19.42 9.68 14.92
N VAL A 173 -20.16 9.07 15.82
CA VAL A 173 -21.61 8.84 15.64
C VAL A 173 -22.39 9.37 16.85
N PRO A 174 -23.68 9.80 16.68
CA PRO A 174 -24.52 10.16 17.81
C PRO A 174 -24.62 9.02 18.83
N GLN A 175 -24.45 9.33 20.10
CA GLN A 175 -24.52 8.39 21.20
C GLN A 175 -25.92 7.72 21.25
N GLY A 176 -25.96 6.41 21.41
CA GLY A 176 -27.17 5.60 21.39
C GLY A 176 -27.56 5.09 20.01
N ARG A 177 -26.90 5.54 18.92
CA ARG A 177 -27.16 5.08 17.54
C ARG A 177 -26.01 4.25 16.97
N GLU A 178 -25.07 3.78 17.78
CA GLU A 178 -23.86 3.09 17.35
C GLU A 178 -24.18 1.80 16.57
N ALA A 179 -25.07 0.98 17.13
CA ALA A 179 -25.50 -0.28 16.51
C ALA A 179 -26.25 -0.04 15.19
N GLU A 180 -27.02 1.05 15.10
CA GLU A 180 -27.74 1.44 13.88
C GLU A 180 -26.73 1.75 12.76
N PHE A 181 -25.74 2.63 13.01
CA PHE A 181 -24.73 3.00 12.00
C PHE A 181 -23.82 1.83 11.64
N ALA A 182 -23.40 1.01 12.60
CA ALA A 182 -22.66 -0.21 12.32
C ALA A 182 -23.47 -1.18 11.45
N GLY A 183 -24.76 -1.35 11.75
CA GLY A 183 -25.68 -2.17 10.95
C GLY A 183 -25.89 -1.63 9.54
N LYS A 184 -26.05 -0.31 9.37
CA LYS A 184 -26.14 0.34 8.05
C LYS A 184 -24.87 0.12 7.23
N ALA A 185 -23.70 0.29 7.84
CA ALA A 185 -22.41 0.08 7.18
C ALA A 185 -22.25 -1.38 6.73
N GLU A 186 -22.57 -2.34 7.58
CA GLU A 186 -22.53 -3.77 7.25
C GLU A 186 -23.53 -4.14 6.15
N ALA A 187 -24.76 -3.64 6.22
CA ALA A 187 -25.81 -3.87 5.22
C ALA A 187 -25.42 -3.31 3.85
N ALA A 188 -24.87 -2.09 3.80
CA ALA A 188 -24.42 -1.46 2.56
C ALA A 188 -23.25 -2.21 1.91
N LEU A 189 -22.29 -2.67 2.71
CA LEU A 189 -21.19 -3.51 2.26
C LEU A 189 -21.70 -4.82 1.65
N LYS A 190 -22.59 -5.52 2.34
CA LYS A 190 -23.17 -6.80 1.87
C LYS A 190 -24.04 -6.61 0.62
N ALA A 191 -24.83 -5.53 0.55
CA ALA A 191 -25.63 -5.21 -0.62
C ALA A 191 -24.75 -4.93 -1.86
N GLU A 192 -23.67 -4.19 -1.69
CA GLU A 192 -22.75 -3.91 -2.78
C GLU A 192 -21.99 -5.17 -3.23
N LEU A 193 -21.52 -6.00 -2.29
CA LEU A 193 -20.92 -7.29 -2.64
C LEU A 193 -21.91 -8.19 -3.39
N HIS A 194 -23.18 -8.21 -2.98
CA HIS A 194 -24.22 -8.96 -3.69
C HIS A 194 -24.42 -8.41 -5.12
N ARG A 195 -24.49 -7.10 -5.31
CA ARG A 195 -24.58 -6.47 -6.64
C ARG A 195 -23.41 -6.87 -7.54
N ILE A 196 -22.19 -6.78 -7.01
CA ILE A 196 -20.95 -7.19 -7.71
C ILE A 196 -21.02 -8.69 -8.06
N SER A 197 -21.48 -9.49 -7.12
CA SER A 197 -21.64 -10.93 -7.28
C SER A 197 -22.58 -11.28 -8.42
N GLU A 198 -23.73 -10.62 -8.52
CA GLU A 198 -24.73 -10.90 -9.55
C GLU A 198 -24.24 -10.56 -10.96
N CYS A 199 -23.57 -9.43 -11.14
CA CYS A 199 -23.01 -9.10 -12.45
C CYS A 199 -21.88 -10.07 -12.85
N CYS A 200 -21.05 -10.50 -11.91
CA CYS A 200 -19.99 -11.49 -12.15
C CYS A 200 -20.55 -12.90 -12.40
N TRP A 201 -21.59 -13.31 -11.68
CA TRP A 201 -22.29 -14.55 -11.95
C TRP A 201 -22.87 -14.58 -13.37
N SER A 202 -23.54 -13.51 -13.78
CA SER A 202 -24.15 -13.41 -15.12
C SER A 202 -23.07 -13.51 -16.21
N ALA A 203 -21.93 -12.85 -16.03
CA ALA A 203 -20.80 -12.96 -16.95
C ALA A 203 -20.18 -14.37 -16.95
N PHE A 204 -19.95 -14.96 -15.78
CA PHE A 204 -19.40 -16.31 -15.64
C PHE A 204 -20.35 -17.35 -16.27
N HIS A 205 -21.63 -17.31 -15.93
CA HIS A 205 -22.63 -18.24 -16.46
C HIS A 205 -22.71 -18.19 -17.99
N ARG A 206 -22.72 -16.99 -18.58
CA ARG A 206 -22.71 -16.81 -20.04
C ARG A 206 -21.46 -17.45 -20.69
N LEU A 207 -20.29 -17.24 -20.12
CA LEU A 207 -19.03 -17.80 -20.62
C LEU A 207 -18.98 -19.33 -20.43
N ALA A 208 -19.43 -19.82 -19.29
CA ALA A 208 -19.39 -21.24 -18.96
C ALA A 208 -20.45 -22.06 -19.72
N ALA A 209 -21.65 -21.52 -19.91
CA ALA A 209 -22.70 -22.16 -20.71
C ALA A 209 -22.35 -22.24 -22.20
N ALA A 210 -21.62 -21.24 -22.71
CA ALA A 210 -21.09 -21.30 -24.08
C ALA A 210 -19.93 -22.29 -24.24
N ALA A 211 -19.23 -22.61 -23.12
CA ALA A 211 -18.09 -23.54 -23.14
C ALA A 211 -18.51 -25.02 -22.98
N ALA A 212 -19.62 -25.28 -22.26
CA ALA A 212 -20.12 -26.64 -21.99
C ALA A 212 -21.63 -26.62 -21.75
N GLU A 213 -22.35 -27.44 -22.49
CA GLU A 213 -23.78 -27.60 -22.30
C GLU A 213 -24.09 -28.34 -21.00
N LYS A 214 -24.92 -27.74 -20.15
CA LYS A 214 -25.34 -28.30 -18.87
C LYS A 214 -26.83 -28.07 -18.64
N PRO A 215 -27.52 -29.00 -17.98
CA PRO A 215 -28.93 -28.84 -17.68
C PRO A 215 -29.19 -27.74 -16.64
N ALA A 216 -30.43 -27.24 -16.59
CA ALA A 216 -30.81 -26.11 -15.73
C ALA A 216 -30.63 -26.36 -14.24
N ASP A 217 -30.88 -27.57 -13.76
CA ASP A 217 -30.69 -27.97 -12.37
C ASP A 217 -29.22 -27.92 -11.95
N TYR A 218 -28.30 -28.24 -12.84
CA TYR A 218 -26.85 -28.05 -12.63
C TYR A 218 -26.50 -26.59 -12.32
N TRP A 219 -26.97 -25.66 -13.15
CA TRP A 219 -26.72 -24.24 -12.94
C TRP A 219 -27.38 -23.70 -11.67
N THR A 220 -28.56 -24.22 -11.32
CA THR A 220 -29.22 -23.88 -10.06
C THR A 220 -28.40 -24.31 -8.84
N ALA A 221 -27.82 -25.50 -8.86
CA ALA A 221 -26.95 -25.98 -7.80
C ALA A 221 -25.65 -25.19 -7.73
N MET A 222 -25.06 -24.80 -8.88
CA MET A 222 -23.86 -23.95 -8.91
C MET A 222 -24.16 -22.55 -8.38
N LYS A 223 -25.32 -21.95 -8.68
CA LYS A 223 -25.74 -20.65 -8.15
C LYS A 223 -25.90 -20.69 -6.63
N GLN A 224 -26.54 -21.73 -6.10
CA GLN A 224 -26.67 -21.89 -4.66
C GLN A 224 -25.30 -21.99 -3.95
N ARG A 225 -24.34 -22.72 -4.54
CA ARG A 225 -22.96 -22.80 -4.02
C ARG A 225 -22.26 -21.45 -4.11
N TRP A 226 -22.42 -20.75 -5.22
CA TRP A 226 -21.90 -19.40 -5.42
C TRP A 226 -22.40 -18.42 -4.35
N ASP A 227 -23.73 -18.35 -4.16
CA ASP A 227 -24.35 -17.44 -3.21
C ASP A 227 -23.89 -17.71 -1.77
N ARG A 228 -23.76 -18.99 -1.40
CA ARG A 228 -23.23 -19.38 -0.09
C ARG A 228 -21.80 -18.91 0.12
N GLN A 229 -20.93 -19.05 -0.87
CA GLN A 229 -19.55 -18.60 -0.77
C GLN A 229 -19.46 -17.06 -0.66
N VAL A 230 -20.24 -16.33 -1.44
CA VAL A 230 -20.33 -14.87 -1.40
C VAL A 230 -20.84 -14.38 -0.05
N MET A 231 -21.88 -15.02 0.50
CA MET A 231 -22.43 -14.65 1.79
C MET A 231 -21.43 -14.85 2.95
N LEU A 232 -20.58 -15.87 2.86
CA LEU A 232 -19.60 -16.21 3.91
C LEU A 232 -18.29 -15.43 3.80
N PHE A 233 -18.04 -14.74 2.68
CA PHE A 233 -16.78 -14.08 2.42
C PHE A 233 -16.50 -12.88 3.34
N PRO A 234 -17.42 -11.89 3.52
CA PRO A 234 -17.11 -10.70 4.30
C PRO A 234 -17.13 -11.01 5.80
N GLN A 235 -15.98 -10.88 6.43
CA GLN A 235 -15.85 -10.96 7.89
C GLN A 235 -15.84 -9.54 8.44
N THR A 236 -16.97 -9.08 8.93
CA THR A 236 -17.11 -7.75 9.52
C THR A 236 -16.96 -7.80 11.03
N ALA A 237 -16.35 -6.77 11.60
CA ALA A 237 -16.29 -6.55 13.03
C ALA A 237 -16.42 -5.06 13.32
N TRP A 238 -17.10 -4.71 14.40
CA TRP A 238 -17.19 -3.34 14.87
C TRP A 238 -17.20 -3.27 16.39
N ALA A 239 -16.80 -2.13 16.89
CA ALA A 239 -16.85 -1.80 18.31
C ALA A 239 -17.18 -0.31 18.47
N ALA A 240 -17.85 0.04 19.57
CA ALA A 240 -18.14 1.44 19.87
C ALA A 240 -17.95 1.74 21.36
N VAL A 241 -17.57 2.99 21.66
CA VAL A 241 -17.38 3.50 23.03
C VAL A 241 -17.89 4.92 23.10
N PRO A 242 -18.77 5.28 24.07
CA PRO A 242 -19.18 6.64 24.28
C PRO A 242 -18.01 7.51 24.74
N LEU A 243 -17.96 8.74 24.25
CA LEU A 243 -17.04 9.78 24.71
C LEU A 243 -17.74 10.63 25.79
N GLU A 244 -17.34 10.45 27.04
CA GLU A 244 -17.97 11.18 28.16
C GLU A 244 -17.51 12.64 28.20
N LYS A 245 -16.23 12.88 27.95
CA LYS A 245 -15.64 14.23 27.90
C LYS A 245 -14.65 14.34 26.75
N ILE A 246 -14.65 15.46 26.03
CA ILE A 246 -13.71 15.71 24.92
C ILE A 246 -12.24 15.56 25.38
N GLY A 247 -11.92 15.96 26.61
CA GLY A 247 -10.58 15.80 27.18
C GLY A 247 -10.13 14.34 27.42
N GLU A 248 -11.04 13.38 27.32
CA GLU A 248 -10.77 11.92 27.44
C GLU A 248 -10.66 11.23 26.06
N TRP A 249 -10.37 12.00 25.01
CA TRP A 249 -10.31 11.48 23.63
C TRP A 249 -9.31 10.32 23.50
N GLN A 250 -8.10 10.50 23.99
CA GLN A 250 -7.04 9.49 23.89
C GLN A 250 -7.40 8.21 24.65
N GLU A 251 -7.88 8.34 25.87
CA GLU A 251 -8.27 7.22 26.72
C GLU A 251 -9.46 6.46 26.11
N THR A 252 -10.43 7.18 25.55
CA THR A 252 -11.58 6.59 24.87
C THR A 252 -11.17 5.85 23.61
N TYR A 253 -10.23 6.42 22.83
CA TYR A 253 -9.69 5.73 21.65
C TYR A 253 -8.88 4.48 22.03
N GLY A 254 -8.13 4.51 23.14
CA GLY A 254 -7.44 3.34 23.70
C GLY A 254 -8.42 2.23 24.09
N ARG A 255 -9.54 2.57 24.77
CA ARG A 255 -10.62 1.61 25.10
C ARG A 255 -11.25 1.02 23.84
N LEU A 256 -11.54 1.86 22.83
CA LEU A 256 -12.08 1.40 21.54
C LEU A 256 -11.15 0.39 20.86
N SER A 257 -9.86 0.69 20.84
CA SER A 257 -8.83 -0.18 20.22
C SER A 257 -8.74 -1.53 20.93
N THR A 258 -8.80 -1.54 22.26
CA THR A 258 -8.80 -2.76 23.08
C THR A 258 -10.07 -3.59 22.82
N LEU A 259 -11.25 -2.97 22.79
CA LEU A 259 -12.51 -3.65 22.48
C LEU A 259 -12.49 -4.25 21.07
N MET A 260 -11.96 -3.51 20.08
CA MET A 260 -11.89 -4.02 18.72
C MET A 260 -10.94 -5.22 18.61
N ALA A 261 -9.81 -5.20 19.33
CA ALA A 261 -8.90 -6.35 19.41
C ALA A 261 -9.60 -7.58 20.04
N ALA A 262 -10.32 -7.40 21.14
CA ALA A 262 -11.10 -8.45 21.78
C ALA A 262 -12.17 -9.00 20.83
N ARG A 263 -12.92 -8.13 20.14
CA ARG A 263 -13.95 -8.51 19.16
C ARG A 263 -13.42 -9.37 18.04
N ARG A 264 -12.22 -9.04 17.52
CA ARG A 264 -11.57 -9.84 16.47
C ARG A 264 -11.20 -11.25 16.96
N ASN A 265 -10.81 -11.40 18.22
CA ASN A 265 -10.45 -12.69 18.81
C ASN A 265 -11.68 -13.58 19.10
N THR A 266 -12.86 -12.98 19.22
CA THR A 266 -14.13 -13.70 19.49
C THR A 266 -14.98 -13.94 18.23
N ARG A 267 -14.42 -13.79 17.04
CA ARG A 267 -15.13 -14.04 15.78
C ARG A 267 -15.53 -15.51 15.66
N ASN A 268 -16.71 -15.74 15.09
CA ASN A 268 -17.16 -17.09 14.80
C ASN A 268 -16.34 -17.68 13.64
N PHE A 269 -15.92 -18.93 13.81
CA PHE A 269 -15.34 -19.71 12.72
C PHE A 269 -16.48 -20.48 12.04
N ASN A 270 -16.87 -20.06 10.87
CA ASN A 270 -17.78 -20.84 10.03
C ASN A 270 -16.96 -21.94 9.36
N GLN A 271 -17.24 -23.20 9.69
CA GLN A 271 -16.69 -24.32 8.91
C GLN A 271 -17.29 -24.30 7.51
N PHE A 272 -16.43 -24.47 6.50
CA PHE A 272 -16.90 -24.81 5.17
C PHE A 272 -17.35 -26.26 5.18
N ASN A 273 -18.60 -26.50 5.61
CA ASN A 273 -19.19 -27.82 5.56
C ASN A 273 -19.47 -28.19 4.11
N THR A 274 -18.75 -29.18 3.61
CA THR A 274 -19.20 -29.97 2.47
C THR A 274 -20.48 -30.69 2.90
N ASP A 275 -21.51 -30.58 2.09
CA ASP A 275 -22.70 -31.41 2.22
C ASP A 275 -22.23 -32.86 2.13
N SER A 276 -22.39 -33.62 3.21
CA SER A 276 -21.89 -35.00 3.35
C SER A 276 -22.47 -35.99 2.34
N SER A 277 -23.47 -35.58 1.58
CA SER A 277 -24.17 -36.37 0.56
C SER A 277 -23.57 -36.27 -0.85
N GLN A 278 -22.64 -35.36 -1.11
CA GLN A 278 -22.03 -35.16 -2.42
C GLN A 278 -20.54 -35.52 -2.43
N ARG A 279 -20.07 -36.12 -3.53
CA ARG A 279 -18.62 -36.28 -3.80
C ARG A 279 -17.91 -34.96 -3.56
N MET A 280 -16.84 -34.97 -2.76
CA MET A 280 -16.02 -33.76 -2.49
C MET A 280 -15.68 -33.06 -3.79
N ALA A 281 -16.20 -31.84 -3.96
CA ALA A 281 -15.83 -30.98 -5.07
C ALA A 281 -14.36 -30.58 -4.93
N ARG A 282 -13.69 -30.36 -6.07
CA ARG A 282 -12.32 -29.83 -6.05
C ARG A 282 -12.30 -28.46 -5.37
N LYS A 283 -11.22 -28.15 -4.69
CA LYS A 283 -11.04 -26.87 -4.02
C LYS A 283 -10.48 -25.82 -4.97
N ASP A 284 -10.86 -24.58 -4.72
CA ASP A 284 -10.30 -23.40 -5.39
C ASP A 284 -8.77 -23.40 -5.34
N VAL A 285 -8.14 -23.24 -6.48
CA VAL A 285 -6.69 -23.36 -6.62
C VAL A 285 -5.91 -22.15 -6.03
N LEU A 286 -6.59 -21.04 -5.77
CA LEU A 286 -5.98 -19.83 -5.19
C LEU A 286 -6.11 -19.82 -3.67
N SER A 287 -7.30 -20.09 -3.17
CA SER A 287 -7.60 -20.05 -1.72
C SER A 287 -7.36 -21.38 -1.02
N GLY A 288 -7.56 -22.49 -1.74
CA GLY A 288 -7.58 -23.83 -1.15
C GLY A 288 -8.77 -24.11 -0.23
N LYS A 289 -9.68 -23.14 -0.08
CA LYS A 289 -10.79 -23.17 0.90
C LYS A 289 -12.13 -23.50 0.28
N GLU A 290 -12.56 -22.66 -0.66
CA GLU A 290 -13.86 -22.76 -1.29
C GLU A 290 -13.90 -23.94 -2.28
N GLU A 291 -15.10 -24.46 -2.50
CA GLU A 291 -15.36 -25.44 -3.55
C GLU A 291 -15.44 -24.78 -4.92
N GLU A 292 -15.04 -25.48 -5.96
CA GLU A 292 -15.15 -24.99 -7.33
C GLU A 292 -16.59 -24.68 -7.73
N ILE A 293 -16.73 -23.64 -8.54
CA ILE A 293 -17.96 -23.34 -9.26
C ILE A 293 -17.81 -23.90 -10.68
N GLY A 294 -18.66 -24.80 -11.06
CA GLY A 294 -18.55 -25.57 -12.30
C GLY A 294 -17.79 -26.90 -12.10
N GLY A 295 -17.51 -27.57 -13.18
CA GLY A 295 -16.84 -28.87 -13.22
C GLY A 295 -15.55 -28.82 -14.05
N LYS A 296 -14.83 -29.95 -14.05
CA LYS A 296 -13.55 -30.08 -14.76
C LYS A 296 -13.65 -29.72 -16.26
N ASP A 297 -14.70 -30.16 -16.91
CA ASP A 297 -15.00 -29.92 -18.33
C ASP A 297 -15.21 -28.44 -18.63
N ILE A 298 -15.95 -27.72 -17.78
CA ILE A 298 -16.13 -26.27 -17.91
C ILE A 298 -14.76 -25.56 -17.81
N TRP A 299 -13.94 -25.90 -16.83
CA TRP A 299 -12.64 -25.26 -16.65
C TRP A 299 -11.66 -25.55 -17.77
N GLN A 300 -11.65 -26.78 -18.31
CA GLN A 300 -10.84 -27.13 -19.48
C GLN A 300 -11.25 -26.30 -20.71
N SER A 301 -12.53 -26.19 -20.97
CA SER A 301 -13.06 -25.40 -22.11
C SER A 301 -12.79 -23.90 -21.92
N LEU A 302 -13.02 -23.34 -20.73
CA LEU A 302 -12.77 -21.91 -20.44
C LEU A 302 -11.28 -21.56 -20.55
N SER A 303 -10.39 -22.44 -20.06
CA SER A 303 -8.95 -22.22 -20.15
C SER A 303 -8.46 -22.19 -21.61
N ALA A 304 -9.03 -23.02 -22.48
CA ALA A 304 -8.71 -23.03 -23.91
C ALA A 304 -9.27 -21.80 -24.64
N ALA A 305 -10.51 -21.40 -24.33
CA ALA A 305 -11.24 -20.34 -25.04
C ALA A 305 -10.89 -18.91 -24.59
N LYS A 306 -10.52 -18.74 -23.31
CA LYS A 306 -10.33 -17.42 -22.66
C LYS A 306 -8.97 -17.32 -21.97
N LYS A 307 -7.90 -17.48 -22.75
CA LYS A 307 -6.52 -17.21 -22.29
C LYS A 307 -6.44 -15.77 -21.77
N GLY A 308 -5.86 -15.61 -20.57
CA GLY A 308 -5.73 -14.30 -19.88
C GLY A 308 -6.87 -13.95 -18.93
N VAL A 309 -8.03 -14.65 -19.00
CA VAL A 309 -9.10 -14.55 -17.98
C VAL A 309 -9.05 -15.73 -17.02
N PHE A 310 -9.03 -16.95 -17.58
CA PHE A 310 -8.96 -18.19 -16.82
C PHE A 310 -7.74 -18.99 -17.29
N GLU A 311 -6.56 -18.59 -16.82
CA GLU A 311 -5.33 -19.29 -17.14
C GLU A 311 -5.17 -20.54 -16.28
N GLY A 312 -4.81 -21.64 -16.95
CA GLY A 312 -4.60 -22.96 -16.32
C GLY A 312 -5.91 -23.70 -16.05
N GLU A 313 -5.82 -25.03 -15.91
CA GLU A 313 -6.96 -25.93 -15.68
C GLU A 313 -7.50 -25.86 -14.24
N GLY A 314 -7.26 -24.75 -13.54
CA GLY A 314 -7.59 -24.65 -12.12
C GLY A 314 -9.08 -24.58 -11.86
N PRO A 315 -9.60 -25.25 -10.82
CA PRO A 315 -10.89 -24.93 -10.29
C PRO A 315 -10.87 -23.60 -9.55
N TYR A 316 -11.90 -22.77 -9.73
CA TYR A 316 -12.06 -21.51 -9.01
C TYR A 316 -13.40 -21.48 -8.26
N GLY A 317 -13.39 -20.95 -7.03
CA GLY A 317 -14.56 -20.59 -6.25
C GLY A 317 -15.15 -19.25 -6.65
N ALA A 318 -16.31 -18.90 -6.12
CA ALA A 318 -17.04 -17.67 -6.47
C ALA A 318 -16.20 -16.40 -6.28
N ILE A 319 -15.52 -16.30 -5.15
CA ILE A 319 -14.74 -15.09 -4.82
C ILE A 319 -13.54 -14.90 -5.76
N SER A 320 -12.87 -16.00 -6.13
CA SER A 320 -11.79 -15.96 -7.11
C SER A 320 -12.29 -15.61 -8.51
N ILE A 321 -13.49 -16.04 -8.89
CA ILE A 321 -14.13 -15.68 -10.15
C ILE A 321 -14.53 -14.19 -10.15
N ILE A 322 -15.12 -13.69 -9.07
CA ILE A 322 -15.45 -12.26 -8.89
C ILE A 322 -14.20 -11.40 -9.06
N LYS A 323 -13.11 -11.74 -8.39
CA LYS A 323 -11.82 -11.07 -8.49
C LYS A 323 -11.29 -10.97 -9.92
N ARG A 324 -11.58 -11.99 -10.76
CA ARG A 324 -11.15 -12.04 -12.15
C ARG A 324 -12.06 -11.33 -13.14
N LEU A 325 -13.37 -11.29 -12.86
CA LEU A 325 -14.36 -10.78 -13.80
C LEU A 325 -14.79 -9.34 -13.51
N TRP A 326 -14.89 -8.93 -12.24
CA TRP A 326 -15.46 -7.63 -11.90
C TRP A 326 -14.79 -6.44 -12.58
N CYS A 327 -13.48 -6.48 -12.74
CA CYS A 327 -12.68 -5.41 -13.35
C CYS A 327 -12.39 -5.67 -14.84
N ARG A 328 -13.30 -6.34 -15.55
CA ARG A 328 -13.15 -6.64 -16.98
C ARG A 328 -14.34 -6.15 -17.79
N THR A 329 -14.08 -5.89 -19.04
CA THR A 329 -15.10 -5.44 -20.01
C THR A 329 -16.16 -6.49 -20.32
N GLU A 330 -15.83 -7.78 -20.14
CA GLU A 330 -16.77 -8.89 -20.32
C GLU A 330 -17.91 -8.93 -19.29
N THR A 331 -17.79 -8.12 -18.23
CA THR A 331 -18.77 -8.07 -17.12
C THR A 331 -19.67 -6.85 -17.25
N ASP A 332 -20.87 -7.06 -17.78
CA ASP A 332 -21.90 -6.01 -17.87
C ASP A 332 -22.27 -5.54 -16.44
N GLY A 333 -22.22 -4.22 -16.21
CA GLY A 333 -22.40 -3.65 -14.86
C GLY A 333 -21.22 -3.87 -13.90
N GLY A 334 -20.09 -4.38 -14.40
CA GLY A 334 -18.82 -4.45 -13.67
C GLY A 334 -18.20 -3.08 -13.43
N LEU A 335 -17.03 -3.05 -12.79
CA LEU A 335 -16.37 -1.81 -12.39
C LEU A 335 -16.11 -0.86 -13.55
N LEU A 336 -15.57 -1.37 -14.67
CA LEU A 336 -15.20 -0.54 -15.81
C LEU A 336 -16.43 0.09 -16.47
N ALA A 337 -17.51 -0.67 -16.60
CA ALA A 337 -18.79 -0.16 -17.12
C ALA A 337 -19.41 0.90 -16.16
N GLN A 338 -19.32 0.67 -14.84
CA GLN A 338 -19.83 1.59 -13.83
C GLN A 338 -19.10 2.93 -13.83
N LEU A 339 -17.78 2.92 -14.05
CA LEU A 339 -16.95 4.11 -14.08
C LEU A 339 -16.76 4.71 -15.49
N ASN A 340 -17.32 4.07 -16.52
CA ASN A 340 -17.13 4.44 -17.92
C ASN A 340 -15.64 4.48 -18.31
N ILE A 341 -14.87 3.45 -17.93
CA ILE A 341 -13.45 3.34 -18.19
C ILE A 341 -13.20 2.23 -19.21
N GLU A 342 -12.50 2.55 -20.30
CA GLU A 342 -12.10 1.59 -21.32
C GLU A 342 -10.88 0.75 -20.86
N GLU A 343 -10.75 -0.48 -21.38
CA GLU A 343 -9.64 -1.40 -21.07
C GLU A 343 -8.26 -0.78 -21.34
N ASN A 344 -8.09 -0.04 -22.45
CA ASN A 344 -6.83 0.62 -22.77
C ASN A 344 -6.48 1.71 -21.77
N THR A 345 -7.47 2.48 -21.34
CA THR A 345 -7.31 3.50 -20.28
C THR A 345 -6.93 2.85 -18.97
N LEU A 346 -7.62 1.76 -18.57
CA LEU A 346 -7.26 0.98 -17.37
C LEU A 346 -5.81 0.51 -17.41
N ARG A 347 -5.40 -0.13 -18.52
CA ARG A 347 -4.05 -0.68 -18.67
C ARG A 347 -2.99 0.40 -18.54
N LYS A 348 -3.18 1.54 -19.19
CA LYS A 348 -2.24 2.64 -19.13
C LYS A 348 -2.24 3.32 -17.76
N ALA A 349 -3.42 3.58 -17.19
CA ALA A 349 -3.56 4.21 -15.89
C ALA A 349 -2.88 3.44 -14.76
N LEU A 350 -3.01 2.13 -14.73
CA LEU A 350 -2.47 1.29 -13.66
C LEU A 350 -1.16 0.60 -14.02
N ARG A 351 -0.68 0.74 -15.26
CA ARG A 351 0.40 -0.10 -15.80
C ARG A 351 0.14 -1.59 -15.53
N MET A 352 -1.08 -2.03 -15.85
CA MET A 352 -1.58 -3.37 -15.59
C MET A 352 -0.91 -4.41 -16.51
N GLU A 353 0.37 -4.61 -16.28
CA GLU A 353 1.22 -5.47 -17.08
C GLU A 353 1.44 -6.84 -16.40
N SER A 354 1.82 -7.83 -17.20
CA SER A 354 2.24 -9.12 -16.63
C SER A 354 3.55 -8.97 -15.85
N MET A 355 3.83 -9.88 -14.94
CA MET A 355 5.12 -9.91 -14.24
C MET A 355 6.30 -9.96 -15.22
N GLN A 356 6.15 -10.67 -16.35
CA GLN A 356 7.16 -10.72 -17.40
C GLN A 356 7.37 -9.34 -18.04
N THR A 357 6.30 -8.62 -18.32
CA THR A 357 6.37 -7.28 -18.90
C THR A 357 7.02 -6.29 -17.94
N ILE A 358 6.63 -6.31 -16.66
CA ILE A 358 7.25 -5.48 -15.61
C ILE A 358 8.76 -5.77 -15.51
N ALA A 359 9.17 -7.04 -15.60
CA ALA A 359 10.58 -7.43 -15.54
C ALA A 359 11.39 -6.93 -16.74
N CYS A 360 10.79 -6.98 -17.94
CA CYS A 360 11.52 -6.96 -19.21
C CYS A 360 11.31 -5.71 -20.06
N GLN A 361 10.51 -4.72 -19.61
CA GLN A 361 10.20 -3.53 -20.39
C GLN A 361 10.66 -2.24 -19.70
N ASN A 362 10.88 -1.21 -20.51
CA ASN A 362 11.03 0.16 -20.05
C ASN A 362 9.68 0.72 -19.55
N GLY A 363 9.72 1.86 -18.87
CA GLY A 363 8.53 2.54 -18.38
C GLY A 363 7.52 2.95 -19.45
N ASP A 364 7.95 3.12 -20.68
CA ASP A 364 7.12 3.43 -21.85
C ASP A 364 6.55 2.17 -22.57
N GLY A 365 6.82 0.97 -22.03
CA GLY A 365 6.38 -0.29 -22.63
C GLY A 365 7.28 -0.82 -23.75
N THR A 366 8.36 -0.12 -24.10
CA THR A 366 9.33 -0.61 -25.07
C THR A 366 10.23 -1.69 -24.45
N LYS A 367 10.71 -2.64 -25.26
CA LYS A 367 11.75 -3.57 -24.81
C LYS A 367 13.02 -2.79 -24.54
N LYS A 368 13.65 -3.05 -23.38
CA LYS A 368 14.98 -2.52 -23.09
C LYS A 368 15.92 -2.91 -24.23
N ARG A 369 16.67 -1.95 -24.77
CA ARG A 369 17.65 -2.14 -25.82
C ARG A 369 18.99 -1.62 -25.34
N ASP A 370 20.07 -2.20 -25.83
CA ASP A 370 21.42 -1.70 -25.60
C ASP A 370 21.72 -0.46 -26.47
N GLU A 371 22.94 0.06 -26.37
CA GLU A 371 23.40 1.22 -27.14
C GLU A 371 23.47 0.94 -28.66
N GLU A 372 23.49 -0.36 -29.05
CA GLU A 372 23.53 -0.83 -30.42
C GLU A 372 22.13 -1.11 -30.99
N GLY A 373 21.09 -0.94 -30.13
CA GLY A 373 19.69 -1.11 -30.50
C GLY A 373 19.18 -2.55 -30.46
N GLU A 374 20.02 -3.48 -30.01
CA GLU A 374 19.59 -4.88 -29.78
C GLU A 374 18.77 -5.02 -28.50
N PRO A 375 17.80 -5.95 -28.46
CA PRO A 375 17.06 -6.20 -27.25
C PRO A 375 18.01 -6.61 -26.13
N LEU A 376 18.13 -5.79 -25.08
CA LEU A 376 18.86 -6.17 -23.89
C LEU A 376 18.33 -7.53 -23.41
N PRO A 377 19.22 -8.47 -23.05
CA PRO A 377 18.80 -9.69 -22.39
C PRO A 377 18.06 -9.29 -21.13
N ASN A 378 16.82 -9.74 -21.09
CA ASN A 378 15.82 -9.31 -20.13
C ASN A 378 16.28 -9.63 -18.71
N ASN A 379 16.29 -8.66 -17.81
CA ASN A 379 16.32 -8.97 -16.39
C ASN A 379 15.02 -9.74 -16.06
N PRO A 380 15.04 -11.06 -15.91
CA PRO A 380 13.81 -11.84 -15.75
C PRO A 380 13.25 -11.78 -14.31
N TYR A 381 13.72 -10.82 -13.50
CA TYR A 381 13.34 -10.70 -12.11
C TYR A 381 12.45 -9.48 -11.87
N VAL A 382 11.46 -9.67 -11.01
CA VAL A 382 10.57 -8.64 -10.47
C VAL A 382 10.74 -8.56 -8.96
N ALA A 383 10.37 -7.44 -8.39
CA ALA A 383 10.32 -7.27 -6.95
C ALA A 383 8.90 -6.94 -6.49
N VAL A 384 8.52 -7.48 -5.35
CA VAL A 384 7.37 -7.02 -4.57
C VAL A 384 7.91 -6.20 -3.39
N ILE A 385 7.38 -5.00 -3.23
CA ILE A 385 7.66 -4.09 -2.11
C ILE A 385 6.46 -4.15 -1.18
N ALA A 386 6.71 -4.45 0.10
CA ALA A 386 5.76 -4.31 1.20
C ALA A 386 6.33 -3.30 2.20
N LEU A 387 5.71 -2.13 2.30
CA LEU A 387 6.14 -1.04 3.18
C LEU A 387 5.04 -0.79 4.20
N ASP A 388 5.40 -0.58 5.45
CA ASP A 388 4.45 -0.30 6.53
C ASP A 388 5.04 0.67 7.56
N GLY A 389 4.20 1.57 8.05
CA GLY A 389 4.58 2.60 9.01
C GLY A 389 5.00 2.02 10.35
N ASP A 390 6.07 2.57 10.91
CA ASP A 390 6.60 2.11 12.18
C ASP A 390 5.86 2.72 13.36
N GLN A 391 5.44 1.86 14.28
CA GLN A 391 4.82 2.26 15.54
C GLN A 391 3.54 3.12 15.40
N ILE A 392 2.83 3.05 14.27
CA ILE A 392 1.61 3.86 14.02
C ILE A 392 0.60 3.74 15.17
N GLY A 393 0.41 2.53 15.70
CA GLY A 393 -0.47 2.32 16.86
C GLY A 393 -0.05 3.10 18.12
N LYS A 394 1.25 3.35 18.32
CA LYS A 394 1.74 4.16 19.43
C LYS A 394 1.54 5.66 19.19
N TRP A 395 1.66 6.10 17.93
CA TRP A 395 1.32 7.47 17.53
C TRP A 395 -0.16 7.74 17.75
N LEU A 396 -1.04 6.90 17.22
CA LEU A 396 -2.49 6.99 17.40
C LEU A 396 -2.94 6.81 18.87
N GLY A 397 -2.16 6.10 19.69
CA GLY A 397 -2.39 5.98 21.13
C GLY A 397 -1.79 7.13 21.94
N GLY A 398 -1.12 8.11 21.32
CA GLY A 398 -0.48 9.22 21.99
C GLY A 398 0.83 8.87 22.73
N ASN A 399 1.30 7.62 22.62
CA ASN A 399 2.49 7.17 23.35
C ASN A 399 3.82 7.64 22.77
N ASN A 400 3.85 7.93 21.47
CA ASN A 400 5.01 8.43 20.73
C ASN A 400 4.94 9.93 20.41
N MET A 401 4.10 10.67 21.11
CA MET A 401 3.94 12.10 20.88
C MET A 401 4.84 12.87 21.86
N PRO A 402 6.09 13.21 21.48
CA PRO A 402 6.91 14.08 22.30
C PRO A 402 6.27 15.45 22.35
N PHE A 403 6.35 16.09 23.50
CA PHE A 403 6.00 17.49 23.62
C PHE A 403 7.32 18.26 23.72
N GLU A 404 7.79 18.76 22.60
CA GLU A 404 9.01 19.56 22.57
C GLU A 404 8.63 21.02 22.82
N ARG A 405 9.34 21.66 23.76
CA ARG A 405 9.08 23.05 24.15
C ARG A 405 9.19 24.01 22.95
N GLU A 406 10.01 23.66 21.98
CA GLU A 406 10.26 24.41 20.76
C GLU A 406 9.06 24.40 19.79
N GLN A 407 8.16 23.43 19.94
CA GLN A 407 6.96 23.26 19.09
C GLN A 407 5.77 24.11 19.54
N VAL A 408 5.91 24.87 20.61
CA VAL A 408 4.85 25.75 21.13
C VAL A 408 5.32 27.20 21.22
N ALA A 409 4.38 28.12 21.22
CA ALA A 409 4.67 29.55 21.39
C ALA A 409 5.41 29.81 22.72
N ASP A 410 6.28 30.81 22.73
CA ASP A 410 7.14 31.15 23.88
C ASP A 410 6.37 31.28 25.19
N GLY A 411 5.19 31.90 25.17
CA GLY A 411 4.34 32.08 26.34
C GLY A 411 3.79 30.78 26.95
N LEU A 412 3.87 29.64 26.23
CA LEU A 412 3.40 28.34 26.70
C LEU A 412 4.55 27.39 27.10
N LYS A 413 5.79 27.69 26.74
CA LYS A 413 6.95 26.81 26.98
C LYS A 413 7.10 26.36 28.44
N ASP A 414 6.76 27.22 29.38
CA ASP A 414 6.85 26.90 30.82
C ASP A 414 5.58 26.25 31.37
N CYS A 415 4.47 26.35 30.68
CA CYS A 415 3.20 25.73 31.06
C CYS A 415 3.07 24.30 30.60
N VAL A 416 3.84 23.92 29.54
CA VAL A 416 3.78 22.62 28.92
C VAL A 416 4.68 21.63 29.64
N LYS A 417 4.09 20.61 30.26
CA LYS A 417 4.82 19.54 30.97
C LYS A 417 4.31 18.16 30.49
N GLY A 418 5.26 17.27 30.23
CA GLY A 418 4.94 15.87 29.91
C GLY A 418 4.69 15.58 28.43
N ARG A 419 4.00 14.47 28.16
CA ARG A 419 3.67 14.02 26.80
C ARG A 419 2.44 14.76 26.28
N ARG A 420 2.44 15.01 24.97
CA ARG A 420 1.28 15.56 24.27
C ARG A 420 0.13 14.55 24.26
N ARG A 421 -1.07 15.01 24.56
CA ARG A 421 -2.27 14.19 24.44
C ARG A 421 -2.78 14.19 22.99
N LEU A 422 -3.31 13.04 22.55
CA LEU A 422 -4.05 12.95 21.29
C LEU A 422 -5.34 13.76 21.42
N THR A 423 -5.44 14.83 20.63
CA THR A 423 -6.65 15.65 20.53
C THR A 423 -7.49 15.24 19.32
N PRO A 424 -8.78 15.57 19.26
CA PRO A 424 -9.64 15.30 18.11
C PRO A 424 -9.08 15.81 16.79
N SER A 425 -8.69 17.09 16.76
CA SER A 425 -8.20 17.74 15.55
C SER A 425 -6.84 17.24 15.11
N TYR A 426 -5.94 16.94 16.07
CA TYR A 426 -4.66 16.31 15.75
C TYR A 426 -4.85 14.88 15.19
N HIS A 427 -5.82 14.11 15.73
CA HIS A 427 -6.15 12.79 15.18
C HIS A 427 -6.62 12.87 13.72
N SER A 428 -7.46 13.85 13.41
CA SER A 428 -7.91 14.13 12.03
C SER A 428 -6.74 14.57 11.14
N GLN A 429 -5.84 15.45 11.64
CA GLN A 429 -4.65 15.87 10.90
C GLN A 429 -3.69 14.71 10.63
N PHE A 430 -3.50 13.84 11.60
CA PHE A 430 -2.68 12.65 11.44
C PHE A 430 -3.26 11.70 10.36
N SER A 431 -4.58 11.50 10.40
CA SER A 431 -5.29 10.72 9.38
C SER A 431 -5.14 11.33 7.98
N GLU A 432 -5.24 12.65 7.86
CA GLU A 432 -5.05 13.36 6.60
C GLU A 432 -3.61 13.22 6.08
N ALA A 433 -2.61 13.31 6.95
CA ALA A 433 -1.22 13.14 6.56
C ALA A 433 -0.94 11.74 5.97
N LEU A 434 -1.48 10.69 6.57
CA LEU A 434 -1.40 9.33 6.04
C LEU A 434 -2.15 9.19 4.70
N ALA A 435 -3.35 9.77 4.61
CA ALA A 435 -4.13 9.74 3.37
C ALA A 435 -3.45 10.51 2.23
N ASN A 436 -2.83 11.67 2.52
CA ASN A 436 -2.08 12.44 1.54
C ASN A 436 -0.92 11.65 0.94
N PHE A 437 -0.15 10.94 1.78
CA PHE A 437 0.91 10.05 1.31
C PHE A 437 0.34 8.96 0.38
N ALA A 438 -0.67 8.23 0.84
CA ALA A 438 -1.25 7.12 0.09
C ALA A 438 -1.89 7.56 -1.24
N THR A 439 -2.67 8.66 -1.21
CA THR A 439 -3.49 9.09 -2.36
C THR A 439 -2.68 9.84 -3.40
N HIS A 440 -1.77 10.72 -2.97
CA HIS A 440 -1.10 11.64 -3.87
C HIS A 440 0.35 11.27 -4.20
N LEU A 441 1.07 10.53 -3.33
CA LEU A 441 2.51 10.35 -3.49
C LEU A 441 2.90 8.94 -3.93
N VAL A 442 2.39 7.90 -3.27
CA VAL A 442 2.81 6.50 -3.53
C VAL A 442 2.69 6.14 -5.01
N ARG A 443 1.56 6.44 -5.61
CA ARG A 443 1.28 6.14 -7.01
C ARG A 443 2.32 6.74 -7.95
N ARG A 444 2.66 8.01 -7.77
CA ARG A 444 3.60 8.75 -8.64
C ARG A 444 4.99 8.11 -8.62
N VAL A 445 5.45 7.76 -7.43
CA VAL A 445 6.74 7.08 -7.27
C VAL A 445 6.72 5.71 -7.94
N VAL A 446 5.77 4.87 -7.59
CA VAL A 446 5.72 3.50 -8.12
C VAL A 446 5.63 3.49 -9.65
N GLN A 447 4.90 4.44 -10.26
CA GLN A 447 4.79 4.53 -11.72
C GLN A 447 6.08 5.01 -12.38
N GLU A 448 6.79 5.97 -11.79
CA GLU A 448 8.07 6.43 -12.33
C GLU A 448 9.09 5.28 -12.35
N TYR A 449 9.02 4.41 -11.35
CA TYR A 449 9.80 3.18 -11.35
C TYR A 449 9.20 2.04 -12.22
N SER A 450 8.24 2.36 -13.11
CA SER A 450 7.61 1.40 -14.03
C SER A 450 6.87 0.27 -13.32
N GLY A 451 6.40 0.53 -12.11
CA GLY A 451 5.72 -0.45 -11.27
C GLY A 451 4.20 -0.36 -11.30
N LEU A 452 3.58 -1.34 -10.69
CA LEU A 452 2.15 -1.41 -10.39
C LEU A 452 1.94 -1.19 -8.88
N MET A 453 1.19 -0.16 -8.51
CA MET A 453 0.67 0.00 -7.15
C MET A 453 -0.51 -0.94 -6.95
N VAL A 454 -0.35 -1.90 -6.05
CA VAL A 454 -1.40 -2.87 -5.70
C VAL A 454 -2.34 -2.31 -4.64
N TYR A 455 -1.77 -1.59 -3.68
CA TYR A 455 -2.48 -1.03 -2.53
C TYR A 455 -1.66 0.06 -1.85
N ALA A 456 -2.34 1.10 -1.35
CA ALA A 456 -1.74 2.12 -0.50
C ALA A 456 -2.78 2.61 0.52
N GLY A 457 -2.81 2.04 1.72
CA GLY A 457 -3.85 2.29 2.73
C GLY A 457 -3.36 3.13 3.92
N GLY A 458 -2.90 4.34 3.65
CA GLY A 458 -2.33 5.21 4.67
C GLY A 458 -0.83 4.98 4.83
N ASP A 459 -0.43 4.14 5.76
CA ASP A 459 0.96 3.77 6.04
C ASP A 459 1.42 2.47 5.40
N ASP A 460 0.49 1.66 4.92
CA ASP A 460 0.73 0.33 4.35
C ASP A 460 0.70 0.39 2.81
N VAL A 461 1.78 -0.03 2.15
CA VAL A 461 1.94 -0.01 0.70
C VAL A 461 2.36 -1.38 0.18
N LEU A 462 1.70 -1.84 -0.86
CA LEU A 462 2.08 -3.02 -1.63
C LEU A 462 2.25 -2.64 -3.11
N ALA A 463 3.42 -2.91 -3.67
CA ALA A 463 3.72 -2.60 -5.06
C ALA A 463 4.53 -3.71 -5.74
N VAL A 464 4.44 -3.81 -7.06
CA VAL A 464 5.26 -4.69 -7.91
C VAL A 464 6.08 -3.82 -8.84
N VAL A 465 7.40 -3.95 -8.82
CA VAL A 465 8.32 -3.11 -9.60
C VAL A 465 9.40 -3.97 -10.29
N PRO A 466 10.12 -3.45 -11.30
CA PRO A 466 11.35 -4.09 -11.79
C PRO A 466 12.35 -4.28 -10.63
N SER A 467 13.00 -5.44 -10.59
CA SER A 467 13.87 -5.80 -9.46
C SER A 467 15.05 -4.85 -9.26
N ASP A 468 15.63 -4.34 -10.35
CA ASP A 468 16.76 -3.40 -10.34
C ASP A 468 16.42 -2.01 -9.78
N LYS A 469 15.15 -1.69 -9.69
CA LYS A 469 14.63 -0.40 -9.22
C LYS A 469 14.01 -0.46 -7.81
N ALA A 470 13.93 -1.65 -7.23
CA ALA A 470 13.12 -1.85 -6.03
C ALA A 470 13.64 -1.12 -4.79
N LEU A 471 14.95 -1.13 -4.55
CA LEU A 471 15.55 -0.44 -3.41
C LEU A 471 15.45 1.08 -3.52
N ASP A 472 15.63 1.62 -4.73
CA ASP A 472 15.51 3.06 -4.97
C ASP A 472 14.05 3.51 -4.83
N CYS A 473 13.11 2.75 -5.38
CA CYS A 473 11.67 3.01 -5.20
C CYS A 473 11.28 3.01 -3.72
N ALA A 474 11.74 2.03 -2.94
CA ALA A 474 11.46 1.95 -1.51
C ALA A 474 12.06 3.13 -0.72
N ALA A 475 13.30 3.55 -1.07
CA ALA A 475 13.95 4.69 -0.45
C ALA A 475 13.22 6.02 -0.74
N ASP A 476 12.75 6.20 -1.99
CA ASP A 476 12.00 7.39 -2.38
C ASP A 476 10.61 7.42 -1.72
N LEU A 477 9.92 6.28 -1.63
CA LEU A 477 8.67 6.18 -0.87
C LEU A 477 8.86 6.58 0.60
N ARG A 478 9.94 6.12 1.25
CA ARG A 478 10.27 6.52 2.61
C ARG A 478 10.54 8.03 2.71
N SER A 479 11.34 8.57 1.81
CA SER A 479 11.68 10.01 1.83
C SER A 479 10.43 10.87 1.69
N LEU A 480 9.48 10.48 0.83
CA LEU A 480 8.21 11.19 0.66
C LEU A 480 7.24 10.97 1.84
N PHE A 481 7.25 9.80 2.47
CA PHE A 481 6.49 9.59 3.72
C PHE A 481 6.96 10.55 4.82
N ARG A 482 8.26 10.78 4.91
CA ARG A 482 8.86 11.73 5.86
C ARG A 482 8.82 13.19 5.36
N GLY A 483 8.54 13.41 4.08
CA GLY A 483 8.61 14.75 3.47
C GLY A 483 10.02 15.36 3.58
N GLU A 484 11.05 14.54 3.63
CA GLU A 484 12.45 14.96 3.73
C GLU A 484 13.12 14.98 2.37
N VAL A 485 14.06 15.90 2.19
CA VAL A 485 14.90 15.96 1.00
C VAL A 485 15.75 14.68 0.87
N GLY A 486 16.30 14.14 1.95
CA GLY A 486 16.99 12.86 2.01
C GLY A 486 17.91 12.57 0.81
N THR A 487 17.63 11.50 0.08
CA THR A 487 18.26 11.17 -1.21
C THR A 487 17.64 11.93 -2.40
N LEU A 488 16.50 12.59 -2.19
CA LEU A 488 15.77 13.38 -3.18
C LEU A 488 16.24 14.84 -3.15
N SER A 489 16.20 15.53 -4.29
CA SER A 489 16.32 16.99 -4.32
C SER A 489 15.03 17.66 -3.86
N ARG A 490 15.04 18.96 -3.55
CA ARG A 490 13.82 19.69 -3.20
C ARG A 490 12.77 19.67 -4.32
N SER A 491 13.21 19.75 -5.57
CA SER A 491 12.33 19.65 -6.74
C SER A 491 12.41 18.22 -7.30
N GLN A 492 11.28 17.62 -7.50
CA GLN A 492 11.12 16.27 -8.05
C GLN A 492 10.22 16.35 -9.30
N PRO A 493 10.75 16.89 -10.43
CA PRO A 493 9.95 17.10 -11.63
C PRO A 493 9.40 15.79 -12.21
N GLN A 494 10.13 14.67 -12.08
CA GLN A 494 9.68 13.34 -12.51
C GLN A 494 8.45 12.86 -11.75
N TYR A 495 8.22 13.32 -10.52
CA TYR A 495 7.04 12.98 -9.71
C TYR A 495 6.00 14.10 -9.71
N HIS A 496 6.24 15.20 -10.39
CA HIS A 496 5.45 16.42 -10.28
C HIS A 496 5.25 16.85 -8.80
N LEU A 497 6.34 16.82 -8.04
CA LEU A 497 6.38 17.13 -6.62
C LEU A 497 7.48 18.11 -6.26
N ARG A 498 7.25 18.91 -5.22
CA ARG A 498 8.25 19.75 -4.59
C ARG A 498 8.16 19.61 -3.07
N ILE A 499 9.25 19.22 -2.43
CA ILE A 499 9.37 19.24 -0.97
C ILE A 499 9.62 20.68 -0.54
N MET A 500 8.67 21.28 0.15
CA MET A 500 8.73 22.67 0.60
C MET A 500 9.60 22.78 1.86
N GLN A 501 9.30 21.94 2.84
CA GLN A 501 9.98 21.79 4.12
C GLN A 501 9.68 20.39 4.64
N ASP A 502 10.41 19.94 5.65
CA ASP A 502 10.20 18.62 6.25
C ASP A 502 8.73 18.41 6.66
N GLY A 503 8.12 17.37 6.13
CA GLY A 503 6.69 17.07 6.32
C GLY A 503 5.73 17.85 5.42
N PHE A 504 6.18 18.81 4.61
CA PHE A 504 5.36 19.62 3.72
C PHE A 504 5.76 19.42 2.26
N VAL A 505 4.82 18.96 1.45
CA VAL A 505 5.03 18.64 0.04
C VAL A 505 4.00 19.38 -0.82
N LEU A 506 4.43 19.91 -1.95
CA LEU A 506 3.54 20.46 -2.97
C LEU A 506 3.47 19.46 -4.14
N ALA A 507 2.29 18.92 -4.38
CA ALA A 507 1.99 18.13 -5.57
C ALA A 507 1.46 19.04 -6.68
N GLU A 508 1.93 18.83 -7.91
CA GLU A 508 1.54 19.59 -9.10
C GLU A 508 0.83 18.65 -10.07
N GLU A 509 -0.41 18.95 -10.44
CA GLU A 509 -1.20 18.22 -11.43
C GLU A 509 -1.78 19.21 -12.44
N ALA A 510 -1.32 19.17 -13.68
CA ALA A 510 -1.65 20.15 -14.72
C ALA A 510 -1.45 21.59 -14.20
N ASP A 511 -2.51 22.37 -14.14
CA ASP A 511 -2.47 23.75 -13.62
C ASP A 511 -2.81 23.85 -12.12
N GLU A 512 -3.03 22.71 -11.45
CA GLU A 512 -3.41 22.68 -10.04
C GLU A 512 -2.23 22.33 -9.14
N LYS A 513 -2.16 22.99 -7.98
CA LYS A 513 -1.15 22.75 -6.94
C LYS A 513 -1.84 22.30 -5.68
N TYR A 514 -1.42 21.15 -5.17
CA TYR A 514 -1.97 20.59 -3.95
C TYR A 514 -0.91 20.64 -2.84
N PRO A 515 -1.05 21.54 -1.86
CA PRO A 515 -0.22 21.53 -0.67
C PRO A 515 -0.63 20.37 0.24
N LEU A 516 0.32 19.53 0.60
CA LEU A 516 0.10 18.30 1.36
C LEU A 516 0.95 18.32 2.63
N ILE A 517 0.34 17.96 3.76
CA ILE A 517 1.05 17.55 4.97
C ILE A 517 1.18 16.04 4.92
N VAL A 518 2.39 15.52 5.11
CA VAL A 518 2.69 14.10 5.20
C VAL A 518 3.14 13.74 6.62
N PRO A 519 3.29 12.45 6.99
CA PRO A 519 3.61 12.04 8.36
C PRO A 519 4.83 12.74 8.99
N GLY A 520 5.85 13.06 8.19
CA GLY A 520 6.96 13.89 8.64
C GLY A 520 8.13 13.12 9.24
N PRO A 521 9.25 13.83 9.54
CA PRO A 521 10.52 13.21 9.93
C PRO A 521 10.53 12.53 11.29
N ALA A 522 9.57 12.84 12.17
CA ALA A 522 9.44 12.16 13.47
C ALA A 522 8.96 10.71 13.34
N MET A 523 8.40 10.35 12.17
CA MET A 523 7.91 9.01 11.85
C MET A 523 8.80 8.34 10.81
N ASP A 524 8.78 7.03 10.78
CA ASP A 524 9.52 6.26 9.79
C ASP A 524 8.72 5.06 9.29
N VAL A 525 9.23 4.40 8.27
CA VAL A 525 8.65 3.19 7.66
C VAL A 525 9.67 2.08 7.59
N SER A 526 9.19 0.85 7.74
CA SER A 526 9.98 -0.34 7.44
C SER A 526 9.48 -1.00 6.16
N CYS A 527 10.42 -1.56 5.40
CA CYS A 527 10.15 -2.07 4.07
C CYS A 527 10.71 -3.49 3.88
N GLY A 528 9.88 -4.40 3.40
CA GLY A 528 10.28 -5.71 2.90
C GLY A 528 10.29 -5.73 1.38
N ILE A 529 11.34 -6.26 0.79
CA ILE A 529 11.51 -6.39 -0.65
C ILE A 529 11.80 -7.86 -0.97
N ALA A 530 10.93 -8.50 -1.74
CA ALA A 530 11.18 -9.84 -2.25
C ALA A 530 11.44 -9.78 -3.76
N VAL A 531 12.60 -10.27 -4.18
CA VAL A 531 13.01 -10.36 -5.58
C VAL A 531 12.90 -11.80 -6.04
N GLY A 532 12.19 -12.05 -7.12
CA GLY A 532 12.02 -13.38 -7.70
C GLY A 532 11.90 -13.35 -9.22
N HIS A 533 12.22 -14.48 -9.86
CA HIS A 533 12.01 -14.62 -11.29
C HIS A 533 10.53 -14.44 -11.65
N PHE A 534 10.18 -13.84 -12.79
CA PHE A 534 8.78 -13.58 -13.17
C PHE A 534 7.90 -14.84 -13.24
N LYS A 535 8.49 -16.03 -13.37
CA LYS A 535 7.79 -17.32 -13.26
C LYS A 535 7.64 -17.85 -11.84
N TYR A 536 8.25 -17.17 -10.85
CA TYR A 536 8.06 -17.52 -9.44
C TYR A 536 6.60 -17.23 -9.03
N PRO A 537 5.96 -18.10 -8.23
CA PRO A 537 4.57 -17.91 -7.87
C PRO A 537 4.34 -16.55 -7.18
N LEU A 538 3.49 -15.71 -7.78
CA LEU A 538 3.22 -14.35 -7.27
C LEU A 538 2.74 -14.37 -5.81
N GLN A 539 1.92 -15.36 -5.43
CA GLN A 539 1.49 -15.54 -4.04
C GLN A 539 2.64 -15.74 -3.06
N ALA A 540 3.64 -16.51 -3.48
CA ALA A 540 4.83 -16.77 -2.65
C ALA A 540 5.65 -15.48 -2.54
N LEU A 541 5.86 -14.76 -3.66
CA LEU A 541 6.64 -13.53 -3.70
C LEU A 541 6.03 -12.44 -2.80
N VAL A 542 4.70 -12.30 -2.81
CA VAL A 542 4.00 -11.37 -1.90
C VAL A 542 4.20 -11.75 -0.43
N ARG A 543 4.10 -13.05 -0.10
CA ARG A 543 4.34 -13.54 1.27
C ARG A 543 5.79 -13.34 1.71
N ASP A 544 6.73 -13.51 0.78
CA ASP A 544 8.15 -13.32 1.06
C ASP A 544 8.46 -11.84 1.31
N ALA A 545 7.84 -10.91 0.58
CA ALA A 545 7.94 -9.47 0.84
C ALA A 545 7.37 -9.10 2.22
N GLN A 546 6.21 -9.66 2.60
CA GLN A 546 5.62 -9.45 3.92
C GLN A 546 6.47 -10.06 5.06
N ARG A 547 7.15 -11.20 4.81
CA ARG A 547 8.12 -11.76 5.79
C ARG A 547 9.35 -10.87 5.91
N ALA A 548 9.85 -10.36 4.79
CA ALA A 548 10.95 -9.42 4.77
C ALA A 548 10.60 -8.12 5.52
N GLU A 549 9.38 -7.59 5.35
CA GLU A 549 8.89 -6.42 6.11
C GLU A 549 8.88 -6.68 7.62
N LYS A 550 8.39 -7.83 8.06
CA LYS A 550 8.43 -8.23 9.47
C LYS A 550 9.87 -8.36 9.97
N ARG A 551 10.78 -8.89 9.16
CA ARG A 551 12.21 -8.97 9.47
C ARG A 551 12.82 -7.57 9.58
N ALA A 552 12.48 -6.63 8.69
CA ALA A 552 12.90 -5.23 8.80
C ALA A 552 12.50 -4.64 10.17
N LYS A 553 11.26 -4.80 10.58
CA LYS A 553 10.72 -4.28 11.84
C LYS A 553 11.29 -4.94 13.10
N SER A 554 11.48 -6.26 13.07
CA SER A 554 11.87 -7.01 14.27
C SER A 554 13.37 -7.13 14.44
N HIS A 555 14.14 -7.20 13.34
CA HIS A 555 15.57 -7.50 13.38
C HIS A 555 16.43 -6.25 13.13
N TYR A 556 16.10 -5.43 12.14
CA TYR A 556 16.94 -4.29 11.78
C TYR A 556 16.52 -2.97 12.44
N ALA A 557 15.21 -2.70 12.54
CA ALA A 557 14.69 -1.45 13.12
C ALA A 557 14.89 -1.37 14.66
N ARG A 558 15.42 -2.41 15.29
CA ARG A 558 15.58 -2.51 16.76
C ARG A 558 16.98 -2.95 17.13
N ASN A 559 17.44 -2.51 18.30
CA ASN A 559 18.62 -3.07 18.95
C ASN A 559 18.30 -4.43 19.60
N ARG A 560 19.33 -5.11 20.10
CA ARG A 560 19.22 -6.39 20.83
C ARG A 560 18.31 -6.34 22.05
N ASP A 561 18.23 -5.20 22.73
CA ASP A 561 17.33 -4.96 23.86
C ASP A 561 15.86 -4.67 23.44
N GLY A 562 15.57 -4.69 22.13
CA GLY A 562 14.26 -4.40 21.56
C GLY A 562 13.94 -2.91 21.40
N THR A 563 14.87 -2.02 21.74
CA THR A 563 14.67 -0.57 21.59
C THR A 563 14.64 -0.19 20.10
N TYR A 564 13.61 0.56 19.69
CA TYR A 564 13.45 1.05 18.33
C TYR A 564 14.49 2.11 17.99
N GLN A 565 15.14 1.95 16.83
CA GLN A 565 16.25 2.79 16.38
C GLN A 565 15.97 3.53 15.04
N GLY A 566 14.80 3.38 14.48
CA GLY A 566 14.40 3.95 13.19
C GLY A 566 13.94 2.90 12.20
N GLY A 567 13.37 3.34 11.08
CA GLY A 567 12.89 2.46 10.03
C GLY A 567 14.03 1.71 9.34
N ALA A 568 13.69 0.56 8.77
CA ALA A 568 14.64 -0.36 8.15
C ALA A 568 14.09 -0.95 6.85
N PHE A 569 14.97 -1.52 6.06
CA PHE A 569 14.56 -2.38 4.95
C PHE A 569 15.16 -3.78 5.09
N ALA A 570 14.50 -4.77 4.50
CA ALA A 570 15.02 -6.12 4.34
C ALA A 570 14.71 -6.64 2.96
N LEU A 571 15.73 -7.21 2.31
CA LEU A 571 15.67 -7.85 1.00
C LEU A 571 15.66 -9.36 1.17
N SER A 572 14.83 -10.06 0.40
CA SER A 572 14.89 -11.50 0.14
C SER A 572 15.01 -11.70 -1.37
N LEU A 573 16.17 -12.14 -1.84
CA LEU A 573 16.42 -12.42 -3.24
C LEU A 573 16.39 -13.94 -3.46
N ILE A 574 15.38 -14.39 -4.22
CA ILE A 574 15.12 -15.80 -4.48
C ILE A 574 15.65 -16.14 -5.87
N LYS A 575 16.75 -16.93 -5.92
CA LYS A 575 17.34 -17.41 -7.18
C LYS A 575 16.49 -18.54 -7.76
N ARG A 576 16.67 -18.82 -9.06
CA ARG A 576 16.02 -19.98 -9.72
C ARG A 576 16.49 -21.32 -9.19
N SER A 577 17.72 -21.38 -8.67
CA SER A 577 18.27 -22.57 -7.99
C SER A 577 17.55 -22.90 -6.67
N GLY A 578 16.75 -21.98 -6.14
CA GLY A 578 16.15 -22.11 -4.82
C GLY A 578 16.98 -21.48 -3.69
N GLU A 579 18.20 -21.03 -3.97
CA GLU A 579 19.01 -20.28 -3.01
C GLU A 579 18.36 -18.94 -2.71
N VAL A 580 18.38 -18.54 -1.44
CA VAL A 580 17.84 -17.26 -0.97
C VAL A 580 18.94 -16.44 -0.34
N ILE A 581 19.16 -15.21 -0.84
CA ILE A 581 20.03 -14.22 -0.23
C ILE A 581 19.16 -13.25 0.55
N GLU A 582 19.39 -13.15 1.84
CA GLU A 582 18.69 -12.22 2.74
C GLU A 582 19.66 -11.17 3.24
N TRP A 583 19.26 -9.92 3.11
CA TRP A 583 20.03 -8.75 3.52
C TRP A 583 19.11 -7.63 3.97
N GLY A 584 19.56 -6.83 4.93
CA GLY A 584 18.81 -5.66 5.39
C GLY A 584 19.68 -4.69 6.17
N ALA A 585 19.13 -3.52 6.44
CA ALA A 585 19.78 -2.47 7.22
C ALA A 585 18.76 -1.41 7.64
N ARG A 586 19.13 -0.59 8.62
CA ARG A 586 18.41 0.65 8.90
C ARG A 586 18.64 1.67 7.77
N TRP A 587 17.64 2.46 7.48
CA TRP A 587 17.75 3.49 6.43
C TRP A 587 18.82 4.56 6.69
N ASN A 588 19.16 4.81 7.95
CA ASN A 588 20.18 5.76 8.35
C ASN A 588 21.62 5.20 8.32
N GLN A 589 21.78 3.90 8.03
CA GLN A 589 23.08 3.27 7.85
C GLN A 589 23.64 3.48 6.43
N LYS A 590 24.95 3.32 6.28
CA LYS A 590 25.64 3.48 4.98
C LYS A 590 25.37 2.35 3.97
N ALA A 591 24.65 1.30 4.38
CA ALA A 591 24.38 0.10 3.59
C ALA A 591 23.87 0.38 2.16
N LEU A 592 22.86 1.25 2.03
CA LEU A 592 22.27 1.58 0.73
C LEU A 592 23.25 2.37 -0.16
N ALA A 593 24.03 3.26 0.42
CA ALA A 593 25.07 4.01 -0.30
C ALA A 593 26.17 3.07 -0.82
N VAL A 594 26.62 2.13 0.03
CA VAL A 594 27.60 1.11 -0.36
C VAL A 594 27.05 0.21 -1.47
N TYR A 595 25.82 -0.26 -1.34
CA TYR A 595 25.16 -1.06 -2.37
C TYR A 595 25.11 -0.33 -3.72
N ARG A 596 24.68 0.93 -3.74
CA ARG A 596 24.58 1.75 -4.96
C ARG A 596 25.95 1.98 -5.60
N ASP A 597 26.94 2.36 -4.80
CA ASP A 597 28.31 2.61 -5.28
C ASP A 597 28.94 1.34 -5.87
N PHE A 598 28.78 0.21 -5.15
CA PHE A 598 29.31 -1.06 -5.62
C PHE A 598 28.58 -1.56 -6.89
N THR A 599 27.26 -1.42 -6.97
CA THR A 599 26.46 -1.77 -8.14
C THR A 599 26.92 -0.95 -9.35
N LYS A 600 27.09 0.39 -9.20
CA LYS A 600 27.57 1.27 -10.24
C LYS A 600 29.00 0.90 -10.71
N LYS A 601 29.93 0.71 -9.79
CA LYS A 601 31.33 0.40 -10.10
C LYS A 601 31.49 -0.98 -10.75
N THR A 602 30.67 -1.95 -10.36
CA THR A 602 30.63 -3.24 -11.02
C THR A 602 30.06 -3.12 -12.43
N ALA A 603 29.05 -2.30 -12.64
CA ALA A 603 28.52 -2.01 -13.97
C ALA A 603 29.56 -1.34 -14.87
N GLU A 604 30.39 -0.45 -14.34
CA GLU A 604 31.52 0.19 -15.04
C GLU A 604 32.75 -0.73 -15.21
N LYS A 605 32.67 -2.01 -14.84
CA LYS A 605 33.80 -2.98 -14.87
C LYS A 605 35.00 -2.60 -13.99
N LYS A 606 34.80 -1.73 -13.00
CA LYS A 606 35.83 -1.34 -12.04
C LYS A 606 36.05 -2.39 -10.95
N PHE A 607 35.00 -3.21 -10.66
CA PHE A 607 35.06 -4.39 -9.83
C PHE A 607 34.75 -5.66 -10.62
N SER A 608 35.46 -6.74 -10.31
CA SER A 608 35.17 -8.06 -10.88
C SER A 608 33.86 -8.60 -10.32
N ASN A 609 33.04 -9.26 -11.16
CA ASN A 609 31.85 -10.00 -10.71
C ASN A 609 32.17 -11.13 -9.75
N ARG A 610 33.45 -11.56 -9.65
CA ARG A 610 33.92 -12.59 -8.69
C ARG A 610 34.24 -12.03 -7.31
N PHE A 611 34.39 -10.72 -7.18
CA PHE A 611 34.70 -10.05 -5.91
C PHE A 611 33.74 -10.43 -4.78
N PRO A 612 32.41 -10.37 -4.93
CA PRO A 612 31.49 -10.75 -3.86
C PRO A 612 31.61 -12.19 -3.41
N TYR A 613 31.89 -13.11 -4.34
CA TYR A 613 32.03 -14.53 -4.02
C TYR A 613 33.37 -14.81 -3.31
N ALA A 614 34.43 -14.11 -3.70
CA ALA A 614 35.71 -14.20 -3.00
C ALA A 614 35.59 -13.66 -1.57
N LEU A 615 34.91 -12.52 -1.40
CA LEU A 615 34.61 -11.92 -0.08
C LEU A 615 33.76 -12.88 0.77
N ALA A 616 32.75 -13.51 0.18
CA ALA A 616 31.90 -14.49 0.86
C ALA A 616 32.70 -15.67 1.39
N GLY A 617 33.56 -16.25 0.56
CA GLY A 617 34.42 -17.37 0.98
C GLY A 617 35.40 -17.01 2.09
N LEU A 618 35.86 -15.77 2.10
CA LEU A 618 36.75 -15.27 3.13
C LEU A 618 36.04 -15.02 4.46
N LEU A 619 34.79 -14.54 4.44
CA LEU A 619 34.01 -14.24 5.65
C LEU A 619 33.38 -15.49 6.28
N GLU A 620 33.26 -16.59 5.53
CA GLU A 620 32.59 -17.81 6.00
C GLU A 620 33.16 -18.38 7.33
N PRO A 621 34.50 -18.45 7.55
CA PRO A 621 35.04 -18.92 8.83
C PRO A 621 34.64 -18.06 10.01
N TYR A 622 34.53 -16.75 9.83
CA TYR A 622 34.19 -15.82 10.89
C TYR A 622 32.70 -15.83 11.22
N ARG A 623 31.86 -16.12 10.26
CA ARG A 623 30.40 -16.26 10.46
C ARG A 623 30.05 -17.50 11.31
N LEU A 624 30.87 -18.52 11.25
CA LEU A 624 30.67 -19.81 11.97
C LEU A 624 31.31 -19.81 13.36
N ALA A 625 32.08 -18.80 13.75
CA ALA A 625 32.72 -18.72 15.06
C ALA A 625 31.67 -18.39 16.16
N GLU A 626 31.73 -19.14 17.25
CA GLU A 626 30.98 -18.83 18.47
C GLU A 626 31.52 -17.51 19.07
N GLU A 627 30.73 -16.44 19.04
CA GLU A 627 31.01 -15.14 19.63
C GLU A 627 32.26 -14.38 19.11
N PRO A 628 32.42 -14.11 17.80
CA PRO A 628 33.39 -13.11 17.40
C PRO A 628 32.87 -11.72 17.75
N THR A 629 33.62 -10.90 18.46
CA THR A 629 33.31 -9.47 18.52
C THR A 629 33.57 -8.90 17.12
N VAL A 630 32.65 -8.04 16.64
CA VAL A 630 32.83 -7.37 15.32
C VAL A 630 34.14 -6.57 15.32
N GLU A 631 34.56 -6.09 16.46
CA GLU A 631 35.78 -5.31 16.67
C GLU A 631 37.05 -6.13 16.37
N ASP A 632 37.14 -7.38 16.84
CA ASP A 632 38.29 -8.27 16.59
C ASP A 632 38.39 -8.71 15.13
N ILE A 633 37.25 -8.92 14.49
CA ILE A 633 37.18 -9.39 13.11
C ILE A 633 37.33 -8.22 12.12
N ARG A 634 36.94 -7.02 12.51
CA ARG A 634 36.90 -5.84 11.67
C ARG A 634 38.24 -5.50 11.04
N GLU A 635 39.33 -5.53 11.81
CA GLU A 635 40.68 -5.29 11.28
C GLU A 635 41.09 -6.38 10.28
N ILE A 636 40.77 -7.65 10.58
CA ILE A 636 41.07 -8.79 9.69
C ILE A 636 40.27 -8.65 8.40
N ILE A 637 38.95 -8.37 8.49
CA ILE A 637 38.09 -8.15 7.33
C ILE A 637 38.59 -6.95 6.51
N ALA A 638 39.04 -5.87 7.15
CA ALA A 638 39.56 -4.70 6.45
C ALA A 638 40.82 -5.06 5.64
N VAL A 639 41.73 -5.80 6.22
CA VAL A 639 42.96 -6.27 5.54
C VAL A 639 42.64 -7.17 4.38
N GLU A 640 41.79 -8.16 4.58
CA GLU A 640 41.41 -9.12 3.55
C GLU A 640 40.54 -8.53 2.45
N PHE A 641 39.63 -7.61 2.81
CA PHE A 641 38.86 -6.87 1.84
C PHE A 641 39.78 -6.04 0.93
N GLU A 642 40.80 -5.40 1.51
CA GLU A 642 41.78 -4.62 0.76
C GLU A 642 42.66 -5.57 -0.11
N HIS A 643 43.00 -6.74 0.37
CA HIS A 643 43.73 -7.74 -0.39
C HIS A 643 42.97 -8.22 -1.64
N ILE A 644 41.69 -8.58 -1.49
CA ILE A 644 40.83 -8.98 -2.60
C ILE A 644 40.60 -7.81 -3.55
N ARG A 645 40.42 -6.61 -3.01
CA ARG A 645 40.30 -5.40 -3.83
C ARG A 645 41.50 -5.17 -4.72
N ARG A 646 42.72 -5.28 -4.19
CA ARG A 646 43.96 -5.12 -4.99
C ARG A 646 44.06 -6.15 -6.12
N GLN A 647 43.54 -7.35 -5.92
CA GLN A 647 43.55 -8.39 -6.94
C GLN A 647 42.45 -8.22 -8.01
N GLN A 648 41.30 -7.66 -7.68
CA GLN A 648 40.09 -7.72 -8.49
C GLN A 648 39.49 -6.37 -8.85
N ALA A 649 40.05 -5.24 -8.37
CA ALA A 649 39.54 -3.91 -8.65
C ALA A 649 40.61 -3.00 -9.26
N GLN A 650 40.19 -2.13 -10.18
CA GLN A 650 41.08 -1.15 -10.83
C GLN A 650 41.12 0.20 -10.09
N GLU A 651 40.20 0.45 -9.14
CA GLU A 651 40.12 1.71 -8.40
C GLU A 651 40.70 1.66 -6.98
N LYS A 652 41.32 2.78 -6.57
CA LYS A 652 41.85 3.00 -5.22
C LYS A 652 40.92 3.93 -4.45
N GLY A 653 40.63 3.65 -3.18
CA GLY A 653 40.17 4.63 -2.20
C GLY A 653 38.70 4.54 -1.76
N ALA A 654 37.88 5.53 -2.03
CA ALA A 654 36.60 5.84 -1.34
C ALA A 654 35.56 4.70 -1.21
N ALA A 655 35.49 3.74 -2.14
CA ALA A 655 34.55 2.62 -2.05
C ALA A 655 34.87 1.65 -0.91
N VAL A 656 36.14 1.49 -0.60
CA VAL A 656 36.62 0.63 0.50
C VAL A 656 36.30 1.27 1.84
N GLU A 657 36.56 2.56 1.99
CA GLU A 657 36.26 3.30 3.23
C GLU A 657 34.77 3.26 3.56
N ALA A 658 33.90 3.51 2.58
CA ALA A 658 32.46 3.44 2.78
C ALA A 658 31.99 2.04 3.19
N ALA A 659 32.57 0.98 2.61
CA ALA A 659 32.24 -0.39 3.00
C ALA A 659 32.74 -0.73 4.42
N LEU A 660 33.94 -0.27 4.79
CA LEU A 660 34.48 -0.45 6.13
C LEU A 660 33.69 0.37 7.17
N ASP A 661 33.28 1.57 6.79
CA ASP A 661 32.41 2.38 7.64
C ASP A 661 31.06 1.67 7.88
N TYR A 662 30.48 1.07 6.85
CA TYR A 662 29.25 0.27 7.01
C TYR A 662 29.48 -0.94 7.90
N LEU A 663 30.60 -1.66 7.71
CA LEU A 663 30.97 -2.78 8.58
C LEU A 663 31.08 -2.33 10.06
N ALA A 664 31.55 -1.09 10.28
CA ALA A 664 31.64 -0.50 11.59
C ALA A 664 30.28 -0.21 12.26
N GLU A 665 29.24 -0.03 11.48
CA GLU A 665 27.89 0.22 11.97
C GLU A 665 27.14 -1.09 12.31
N LEU A 666 27.72 -2.26 11.96
CA LEU A 666 27.08 -3.57 12.16
C LEU A 666 27.40 -4.16 13.53
N ASP A 667 26.37 -4.73 14.14
CA ASP A 667 26.55 -5.65 15.26
C ASP A 667 26.98 -7.03 14.77
N SER A 668 27.54 -7.86 15.63
CA SER A 668 28.00 -9.23 15.30
C SER A 668 26.93 -10.10 14.63
N ASP A 669 25.66 -9.92 15.01
CA ASP A 669 24.53 -10.67 14.44
C ASP A 669 24.24 -10.31 12.98
N HIS A 670 24.80 -9.21 12.48
CA HIS A 670 24.60 -8.69 11.13
C HIS A 670 25.79 -8.86 10.19
N LEU A 671 26.81 -9.62 10.59
CA LEU A 671 27.99 -9.85 9.73
C LEU A 671 27.62 -10.51 8.39
N ALA A 672 26.62 -11.41 8.39
CA ALA A 672 26.11 -12.00 7.17
C ALA A 672 25.50 -10.97 6.22
N ASP A 673 24.95 -9.88 6.73
CA ASP A 673 24.37 -8.80 5.92
C ASP A 673 25.44 -8.04 5.13
N PHE A 674 26.63 -7.87 5.71
CA PHE A 674 27.78 -7.30 5.00
C PHE A 674 28.12 -8.10 3.75
N GLN A 675 28.23 -9.42 3.88
CA GLN A 675 28.49 -10.35 2.78
C GLN A 675 27.35 -10.33 1.75
N ASN A 676 26.12 -10.45 2.23
CA ASN A 676 24.93 -10.60 1.40
C ASN A 676 24.60 -9.34 0.58
N LEU A 677 24.99 -8.15 1.05
CA LEU A 677 24.91 -6.91 0.29
C LEU A 677 25.68 -7.04 -1.04
N PHE A 678 26.92 -7.53 -1.00
CA PHE A 678 27.75 -7.67 -2.20
C PHE A 678 27.27 -8.80 -3.10
N LEU A 679 26.80 -9.92 -2.54
CA LEU A 679 26.20 -11.02 -3.31
C LEU A 679 24.92 -10.58 -4.02
N ALA A 680 24.04 -9.84 -3.35
CA ALA A 680 22.83 -9.28 -3.94
C ALA A 680 23.16 -8.30 -5.07
N SER A 681 24.11 -7.39 -4.84
CA SER A 681 24.55 -6.44 -5.86
C SER A 681 25.12 -7.13 -7.10
N ALA A 682 26.01 -8.12 -6.93
CA ALA A 682 26.58 -8.88 -8.04
C ALA A 682 25.50 -9.63 -8.84
N PHE A 683 24.56 -10.26 -8.16
CA PHE A 683 23.47 -10.96 -8.82
C PHE A 683 22.64 -10.01 -9.69
N MET A 684 22.27 -8.85 -9.15
CA MET A 684 21.49 -7.86 -9.87
C MET A 684 22.23 -7.31 -11.09
N ASN A 685 23.53 -7.04 -10.97
CA ASN A 685 24.37 -6.57 -12.08
C ASN A 685 24.55 -7.61 -13.19
N ASN A 686 24.78 -8.87 -12.85
CA ASN A 686 24.96 -9.93 -13.85
C ASN A 686 23.69 -10.09 -14.70
N ARG A 687 22.52 -9.94 -14.10
CA ARG A 687 21.25 -10.04 -14.80
C ARG A 687 20.94 -8.82 -15.68
N GLN A 688 21.40 -7.65 -15.31
CA GLN A 688 21.28 -6.45 -16.16
C GLN A 688 22.10 -6.57 -17.45
N ARG A 689 23.25 -7.27 -17.41
CA ARG A 689 24.15 -7.44 -18.57
C ARG A 689 23.80 -8.63 -19.46
N GLY A 690 22.87 -9.47 -19.04
CA GLY A 690 22.46 -10.65 -19.81
C GLY A 690 23.54 -11.70 -20.02
N ASP A 691 24.49 -11.75 -19.11
CA ASP A 691 25.53 -12.78 -19.13
C ASP A 691 24.89 -14.14 -18.86
N HIS A 692 24.60 -14.89 -19.94
CA HIS A 692 24.18 -16.28 -19.88
C HIS A 692 25.37 -17.20 -19.57
N GLY A 693 26.20 -16.82 -18.63
CA GLY A 693 27.20 -17.70 -18.05
C GLY A 693 26.48 -18.82 -17.32
N HIS A 694 26.77 -20.03 -17.71
CA HIS A 694 26.26 -21.28 -17.16
C HIS A 694 26.02 -21.22 -15.66
N GLU A 695 24.74 -21.39 -15.25
CA GLU A 695 24.35 -21.79 -13.88
C GLU A 695 24.69 -23.26 -13.68
#